data_dbbbbace6548bdf269b876b0f4fa45a8
#
_entry.id   dbbbbace6548bdf269b876b0f4fa45a8
#
_cell.length_a   1.000
_cell.length_b   1.000
_cell.length_c   1.000
_cell.angle_alpha   90.00
_cell.angle_beta   90.00
_cell.angle_gamma   90.00
#
_symmetry.space_group_name_H-M   'P 1'
#
loop_
_entity.id
_entity.type
_entity.pdbx_description
1 polymer ?
#
loop_
_entity_poly.entity_id
_entity_poly.type
_entity_poly.pdbx_seq_one_letter_code
_entity_poly.pdbx_strand_id
1 'polypeptide(L)'
;MKIINRLTSAVALAGALMYSCSTPDTKTPVDYVNPYIGNISHLLVPTFPNVHLPNSMLRFVPERHDFTSDKVNGLPVTVTNHREKSAFNLTPYRGPVESIKPVMAYGFDNEQLKPYYYSVYLEEPETEVRFAPSHQSAVYELKNSGDQPAYLLLNTNRGKVSVDKNTIKGYQELDNNVKVYLYMESDRMPAETMTVGEGSVDTAVKDAEGRNACVGMRFNSGDSVINIRYGISFISTEQAEKNLRREISNYNVDSVADAARNIWNETLGKIEVDGMDDNDKAIFYTSLYRTHERPVCLSEDGRYFSASDGQVHDDNGNAFYTDDWIWDTYRAAHPLRILIAPDVETDIINSYLRMAQQTDSLWMPTFPEITGDTRRMNSNHGVATIADACAKGLTDFDVALAFEACRRGIEDKTLAPWSGAPAGSLDDFYKKNGYIPALAPGEKETVPEVNSFEKRQPVAVTLGTAYDQWCLSRIADHLGDTATADYYRTKALNYRNLFNQDTRFFHPKDKDGRFIQPFDYRFSGGMGAREYYGENNAWVYRWDVPHNIADLITLMGGPEAFNNELDRMFNEPLGKSKFEFFAQLPDHTGNVGQFSMANEPSLHVPYLYNYSGQPWKTQKRIRRLLRQWFRNDLMGLPGDEDGGGMTSFVVFSMMGLYPVTPGTAAYNIGSPLSGNTKIHLADGKTFEIVAHNCSDDNKYIQSATLNGKPYDKPWIAHEDIMNGGKLELVMGSKPNKSWGADPASVPPSMSDNSI
;
A
#
# COMPACT_ATOMS: atom_id res chain seq x y z
N MET A 1 -75.54 56.37 28.86
CA MET A 1 -76.08 55.56 29.94
C MET A 1 -75.72 54.11 29.70
N LYS A 2 -74.79 53.59 30.42
CA LYS A 2 -74.67 52.22 31.00
C LYS A 2 -75.07 51.04 30.06
N ILE A 3 -74.43 49.95 29.88
CA ILE A 3 -73.54 49.13 30.72
C ILE A 3 -73.18 47.85 29.96
N ILE A 4 -71.97 47.38 30.15
CA ILE A 4 -71.41 46.09 30.51
C ILE A 4 -71.12 45.06 29.39
N ASN A 5 -69.83 44.88 29.27
CA ASN A 5 -68.95 43.73 29.02
C ASN A 5 -69.56 42.32 29.07
N ARG A 6 -69.14 41.46 28.14
CA ARG A 6 -68.61 40.17 28.48
C ARG A 6 -67.57 39.76 27.42
N LEU A 7 -66.31 39.58 27.90
CA LEU A 7 -65.24 38.86 27.23
C LEU A 7 -65.58 37.37 27.03
N THR A 8 -65.31 36.85 25.92
CA THR A 8 -65.04 35.41 25.72
C THR A 8 -63.72 35.26 25.00
N SER A 9 -62.75 34.78 25.74
CA SER A 9 -61.41 34.46 25.24
C SER A 9 -61.46 33.20 24.34
N ALA A 10 -61.13 33.36 23.07
CA ALA A 10 -60.81 32.25 22.19
C ALA A 10 -59.29 32.06 22.23
N VAL A 11 -58.85 30.98 22.88
CA VAL A 11 -57.46 30.53 22.85
C VAL A 11 -57.25 29.84 21.48
N ALA A 12 -56.56 30.53 20.58
CA ALA A 12 -56.04 29.89 19.35
C ALA A 12 -54.76 29.15 19.71
N LEU A 13 -54.84 27.81 19.70
CA LEU A 13 -53.71 26.91 19.77
C LEU A 13 -53.00 26.95 18.42
N ALA A 14 -51.97 27.78 18.27
CA ALA A 14 -51.05 27.71 17.14
C ALA A 14 -50.09 26.56 17.36
N GLY A 15 -50.40 25.40 16.76
CA GLY A 15 -49.46 24.27 16.62
C GLY A 15 -48.31 24.69 15.73
N ALA A 16 -47.17 25.03 16.31
CA ALA A 16 -45.93 25.16 15.57
C ALA A 16 -45.48 23.73 15.14
N LEU A 17 -45.79 23.35 13.92
CA LEU A 17 -45.08 22.27 13.24
C LEU A 17 -43.63 22.72 13.06
N MET A 18 -42.78 22.31 13.99
CA MET A 18 -41.34 22.31 13.75
C MET A 18 -41.05 21.28 12.64
N TYR A 19 -40.97 21.74 11.42
CA TYR A 19 -40.24 21.05 10.40
C TYR A 19 -38.77 21.06 10.86
N SER A 20 -38.33 19.96 11.43
CA SER A 20 -36.90 19.67 11.53
C SER A 20 -36.41 19.54 10.08
N CYS A 21 -35.89 20.62 9.51
CA CYS A 21 -34.99 20.56 8.41
C CYS A 21 -33.74 19.78 8.94
N SER A 22 -33.71 18.47 8.73
CA SER A 22 -32.46 17.78 8.72
C SER A 22 -31.61 18.45 7.63
N THR A 23 -30.61 19.22 8.01
CA THR A 23 -29.51 19.56 7.11
C THR A 23 -29.06 18.23 6.49
N PRO A 24 -28.92 18.13 5.15
CA PRO A 24 -28.36 16.94 4.56
C PRO A 24 -27.02 16.69 5.27
N ASP A 25 -26.85 15.50 5.85
CA ASP A 25 -25.59 15.09 6.46
C ASP A 25 -24.51 15.27 5.38
N THR A 26 -23.66 16.28 5.58
CA THR A 26 -22.56 16.52 4.65
C THR A 26 -21.59 15.37 4.80
N LYS A 27 -21.42 14.56 3.72
CA LYS A 27 -20.47 13.47 3.67
C LYS A 27 -19.09 13.97 4.08
N THR A 28 -18.45 13.22 4.97
CA THR A 28 -17.05 13.42 5.38
C THR A 28 -16.12 12.56 4.56
N PRO A 29 -14.79 12.76 4.56
CA PRO A 29 -13.85 11.97 3.76
C PRO A 29 -14.04 10.46 3.85
N VAL A 30 -14.24 9.91 5.04
CA VAL A 30 -14.42 8.46 5.22
C VAL A 30 -15.72 7.92 4.61
N ASP A 31 -16.73 8.75 4.43
CA ASP A 31 -18.01 8.33 3.83
C ASP A 31 -17.90 8.08 2.31
N TYR A 32 -16.83 8.56 1.68
CA TYR A 32 -16.51 8.27 0.28
C TYR A 32 -15.71 6.99 0.10
N VAL A 33 -15.08 6.45 1.15
CA VAL A 33 -14.26 5.23 1.03
C VAL A 33 -15.13 4.02 0.68
N ASN A 34 -14.78 3.36 -0.41
CA ASN A 34 -15.38 2.12 -0.86
C ASN A 34 -14.35 0.98 -0.87
N PRO A 35 -14.25 0.19 0.22
CA PRO A 35 -13.26 -0.89 0.31
C PRO A 35 -13.41 -1.99 -0.74
N TYR A 36 -14.53 -2.04 -1.46
CA TYR A 36 -14.76 -3.01 -2.53
C TYR A 36 -14.06 -2.67 -3.86
N ILE A 37 -13.52 -1.45 -4.02
CA ILE A 37 -12.82 -1.07 -5.27
C ILE A 37 -11.63 -2.02 -5.49
N GLY A 38 -11.64 -2.71 -6.62
CA GLY A 38 -10.55 -3.58 -7.04
C GLY A 38 -10.51 -4.97 -6.40
N ASN A 39 -11.55 -5.42 -5.68
CA ASN A 39 -11.55 -6.75 -5.05
C ASN A 39 -11.65 -7.90 -6.05
N ILE A 40 -12.00 -7.63 -7.29
CA ILE A 40 -12.01 -8.61 -8.38
C ILE A 40 -10.99 -8.18 -9.43
N SER A 41 -10.06 -9.05 -9.75
CA SER A 41 -9.05 -8.85 -10.79
C SER A 41 -9.29 -9.77 -11.99
N HIS A 42 -8.71 -9.39 -13.13
CA HIS A 42 -8.69 -10.25 -14.33
C HIS A 42 -7.75 -11.44 -14.19
N LEU A 43 -6.66 -11.33 -13.44
CA LEU A 43 -5.61 -12.35 -13.33
C LEU A 43 -5.07 -12.52 -11.91
N LEU A 44 -4.80 -11.44 -11.21
CA LEU A 44 -4.18 -11.41 -9.89
C LEU A 44 -5.17 -10.87 -8.86
N VAL A 45 -4.82 -10.94 -7.58
CA VAL A 45 -5.66 -10.41 -6.50
C VAL A 45 -5.26 -8.97 -6.24
N PRO A 46 -6.07 -7.99 -6.63
CA PRO A 46 -5.64 -6.59 -6.55
C PRO A 46 -5.76 -6.00 -5.15
N THR A 47 -6.89 -6.26 -4.45
CA THR A 47 -7.18 -5.68 -3.13
C THR A 47 -8.06 -6.59 -2.30
N PHE A 48 -8.06 -6.32 -0.99
CA PHE A 48 -8.96 -6.95 -0.03
C PHE A 48 -9.87 -5.90 0.60
N PRO A 49 -11.12 -6.24 0.97
CA PRO A 49 -12.03 -5.34 1.65
C PRO A 49 -11.68 -5.25 3.14
N ASN A 50 -10.56 -4.62 3.45
CA ASN A 50 -10.04 -4.50 4.80
C ASN A 50 -10.89 -3.58 5.69
N VAL A 51 -10.97 -3.90 6.99
CA VAL A 51 -11.50 -3.06 8.05
C VAL A 51 -10.40 -2.91 9.10
N HIS A 52 -9.88 -1.70 9.27
CA HIS A 52 -8.74 -1.42 10.15
C HIS A 52 -8.67 0.07 10.49
N LEU A 53 -7.80 0.45 11.40
CA LEU A 53 -7.40 1.85 11.60
C LEU A 53 -6.10 2.17 10.85
N PRO A 54 -5.74 3.43 10.65
CA PRO A 54 -4.51 3.80 9.97
C PRO A 54 -3.29 3.10 10.57
N ASN A 55 -2.56 2.35 9.74
CA ASN A 55 -1.34 1.63 10.13
C ASN A 55 -1.50 0.70 11.36
N SER A 56 -2.72 0.21 11.62
CA SER A 56 -3.00 -0.58 12.82
C SER A 56 -2.44 -2.00 12.73
N MET A 57 -2.10 -2.56 13.90
CA MET A 57 -1.72 -3.97 14.04
C MET A 57 -2.88 -4.91 13.67
N LEU A 58 -4.10 -4.53 14.06
CA LEU A 58 -5.30 -5.30 13.79
C LEU A 58 -5.91 -4.88 12.45
N ARG A 59 -6.00 -5.85 11.54
CA ARG A 59 -6.73 -5.75 10.27
C ARG A 59 -7.72 -6.90 10.18
N PHE A 60 -8.92 -6.63 9.73
CA PHE A 60 -9.98 -7.62 9.55
C PHE A 60 -10.41 -7.68 8.09
N VAL A 61 -10.56 -8.90 7.57
CA VAL A 61 -11.18 -9.21 6.28
C VAL A 61 -12.08 -10.43 6.45
N PRO A 62 -13.36 -10.41 6.02
CA PRO A 62 -14.18 -11.62 6.05
C PRO A 62 -13.52 -12.70 5.18
N GLU A 63 -13.25 -13.87 5.76
CA GLU A 63 -12.54 -14.94 5.05
C GLU A 63 -13.44 -15.55 3.99
N ARG A 64 -12.95 -15.64 2.74
CA ARG A 64 -13.63 -16.21 1.60
C ARG A 64 -12.67 -17.00 0.75
N HIS A 65 -13.20 -17.91 -0.07
CA HIS A 65 -12.39 -18.62 -1.07
C HIS A 65 -11.79 -17.62 -2.08
N ASP A 66 -12.64 -16.74 -2.60
CA ASP A 66 -12.30 -15.52 -3.34
C ASP A 66 -13.45 -14.50 -3.20
N PHE A 67 -13.29 -13.30 -3.73
CA PHE A 67 -14.28 -12.23 -3.60
C PHE A 67 -15.51 -12.38 -4.53
N THR A 68 -15.56 -13.43 -5.32
CA THR A 68 -16.75 -13.85 -6.08
C THR A 68 -17.57 -14.91 -5.35
N SER A 69 -17.05 -15.44 -4.22
CA SER A 69 -17.73 -16.46 -3.40
C SER A 69 -18.99 -15.90 -2.72
N ASP A 70 -20.03 -16.71 -2.72
CA ASP A 70 -21.27 -16.48 -1.98
C ASP A 70 -21.24 -17.01 -0.53
N LYS A 71 -20.04 -17.37 -0.04
CA LYS A 71 -19.83 -17.88 1.31
C LYS A 71 -18.73 -17.17 2.06
N VAL A 72 -18.95 -16.98 3.36
CA VAL A 72 -17.94 -16.57 4.34
C VAL A 72 -17.48 -17.81 5.11
N ASN A 73 -16.16 -18.04 5.15
CA ASN A 73 -15.53 -19.21 5.77
C ASN A 73 -15.10 -18.95 7.23
N GLY A 74 -15.80 -18.02 7.91
CA GLY A 74 -15.53 -17.56 9.26
C GLY A 74 -15.03 -16.13 9.33
N LEU A 75 -14.82 -15.66 10.53
CA LEU A 75 -14.45 -14.29 10.86
C LEU A 75 -13.04 -14.30 11.47
N PRO A 76 -12.00 -13.89 10.73
CA PRO A 76 -10.66 -13.82 11.28
C PRO A 76 -10.59 -12.87 12.49
N VAL A 77 -9.74 -13.19 13.46
CA VAL A 77 -9.40 -12.25 14.52
C VAL A 77 -8.50 -11.14 13.99
N THR A 78 -7.54 -11.51 13.17
CA THR A 78 -6.72 -10.56 12.41
C THR A 78 -6.13 -11.23 11.18
N VAL A 79 -5.66 -10.42 10.21
CA VAL A 79 -4.87 -10.89 9.07
C VAL A 79 -3.44 -10.35 9.18
N THR A 80 -2.45 -11.16 8.82
CA THR A 80 -1.07 -10.93 9.25
C THR A 80 -0.02 -11.02 8.16
N ASN A 81 -0.40 -11.22 6.90
CA ASN A 81 0.62 -11.34 5.87
C ASN A 81 0.18 -10.81 4.50
N HIS A 82 1.11 -10.83 3.58
CA HIS A 82 0.87 -10.69 2.15
C HIS A 82 -0.23 -11.67 1.71
N ARG A 83 -1.26 -11.20 1.07
CA ARG A 83 -2.46 -11.95 0.68
C ARG A 83 -3.39 -12.31 1.84
N GLU A 84 -3.31 -11.55 2.94
CA GLU A 84 -4.28 -11.51 4.02
C GLU A 84 -4.62 -12.87 4.63
N LYS A 85 -3.61 -13.66 5.00
CA LYS A 85 -3.84 -14.90 5.74
C LYS A 85 -4.34 -14.64 7.15
N SER A 86 -5.40 -15.36 7.50
CA SER A 86 -6.05 -15.25 8.80
C SER A 86 -5.19 -15.78 9.94
N ALA A 87 -5.18 -15.03 11.05
CA ALA A 87 -4.77 -15.54 12.34
C ALA A 87 -6.00 -15.68 13.23
N PHE A 88 -6.22 -16.89 13.72
CA PHE A 88 -7.43 -17.37 14.35
C PHE A 88 -8.69 -17.19 13.48
N ASN A 89 -9.72 -17.95 13.80
CA ASN A 89 -11.01 -17.84 13.11
C ASN A 89 -12.14 -17.99 14.12
N LEU A 90 -13.01 -17.00 14.16
CA LEU A 90 -14.20 -16.98 14.98
C LEU A 90 -15.37 -17.51 14.17
N THR A 91 -16.05 -18.53 14.66
CA THR A 91 -17.20 -19.13 13.98
C THR A 91 -18.40 -19.15 14.91
N PRO A 92 -19.44 -18.33 14.67
CA PRO A 92 -20.75 -18.52 15.29
C PRO A 92 -21.36 -19.82 14.76
N TYR A 93 -21.91 -20.67 15.63
CA TYR A 93 -22.54 -21.92 15.22
C TYR A 93 -23.87 -22.12 15.94
N ARG A 94 -24.83 -22.68 15.22
CA ARG A 94 -26.11 -23.16 15.76
C ARG A 94 -26.50 -24.41 15.03
N GLY A 95 -26.80 -25.45 15.78
CA GLY A 95 -27.17 -26.76 15.23
C GLY A 95 -26.77 -27.93 16.11
N PRO A 96 -26.97 -29.18 15.63
CA PRO A 96 -26.60 -30.37 16.35
C PRO A 96 -25.08 -30.54 16.43
N VAL A 97 -24.59 -31.12 17.55
CA VAL A 97 -23.15 -31.34 17.79
C VAL A 97 -22.50 -32.17 16.70
N GLU A 98 -23.20 -33.11 16.10
CA GLU A 98 -22.70 -34.01 15.05
C GLU A 98 -22.32 -33.26 13.75
N SER A 99 -22.83 -32.05 13.58
CA SER A 99 -22.51 -31.19 12.41
C SER A 99 -21.50 -30.11 12.72
N ILE A 100 -21.01 -30.01 13.95
CA ILE A 100 -20.07 -28.99 14.36
C ILE A 100 -18.69 -29.22 13.72
N LYS A 101 -18.04 -28.13 13.27
CA LYS A 101 -16.65 -28.14 12.79
C LYS A 101 -15.92 -26.90 13.32
N PRO A 102 -14.59 -26.99 13.49
CA PRO A 102 -13.79 -25.84 13.93
C PRO A 102 -13.98 -24.57 13.10
N VAL A 103 -14.17 -24.72 11.79
CA VAL A 103 -14.48 -23.63 10.86
C VAL A 103 -15.66 -24.04 9.98
N MET A 104 -16.61 -23.14 9.81
CA MET A 104 -17.81 -23.34 9.00
C MET A 104 -17.88 -22.31 7.89
N ALA A 105 -18.34 -22.73 6.72
CA ALA A 105 -18.66 -21.83 5.61
C ALA A 105 -20.16 -21.57 5.55
N TYR A 106 -20.58 -20.33 5.55
CA TYR A 106 -21.97 -19.89 5.58
C TYR A 106 -22.34 -19.08 4.35
N GLY A 107 -23.57 -19.26 3.85
CA GLY A 107 -24.23 -18.27 3.02
C GLY A 107 -24.40 -16.97 3.80
N PHE A 108 -24.44 -15.84 3.09
CA PHE A 108 -24.54 -14.54 3.75
C PHE A 108 -25.39 -13.56 2.95
N ASP A 109 -25.97 -12.59 3.67
CA ASP A 109 -26.75 -11.50 3.10
C ASP A 109 -26.50 -10.20 3.88
N ASN A 110 -26.98 -9.07 3.33
CA ASN A 110 -26.94 -7.75 3.98
C ASN A 110 -25.54 -7.30 4.43
N GLU A 111 -24.50 -7.70 3.71
CA GLU A 111 -23.14 -7.31 4.04
C GLU A 111 -22.94 -5.79 3.90
N GLN A 112 -22.36 -5.17 4.94
CA GLN A 112 -21.91 -3.79 4.93
C GLN A 112 -20.46 -3.73 5.41
N LEU A 113 -19.63 -3.06 4.64
CA LEU A 113 -18.22 -2.92 4.95
C LEU A 113 -17.80 -1.45 4.79
N LYS A 114 -17.22 -0.92 5.85
CA LYS A 114 -16.64 0.42 5.93
C LYS A 114 -15.24 0.31 6.53
N PRO A 115 -14.35 1.26 6.36
CA PRO A 115 -13.02 1.24 6.98
C PRO A 115 -13.02 0.92 8.47
N TYR A 116 -14.07 1.30 9.17
CA TYR A 116 -14.23 1.28 10.62
C TYR A 116 -15.33 0.37 11.13
N TYR A 117 -16.02 -0.37 10.23
CA TYR A 117 -17.20 -1.15 10.59
C TYR A 117 -17.46 -2.27 9.59
N TYR A 118 -17.89 -3.43 10.09
CA TYR A 118 -18.39 -4.53 9.29
C TYR A 118 -19.69 -5.07 9.87
N SER A 119 -20.64 -5.45 9.02
CA SER A 119 -21.79 -6.25 9.41
C SER A 119 -22.21 -7.20 8.30
N VAL A 120 -22.78 -8.34 8.70
CA VAL A 120 -23.26 -9.37 7.79
C VAL A 120 -24.32 -10.22 8.49
N TYR A 121 -25.28 -10.71 7.74
CA TYR A 121 -26.19 -11.78 8.20
C TYR A 121 -25.67 -13.12 7.67
N LEU A 122 -25.41 -14.07 8.59
CA LEU A 122 -24.99 -15.43 8.27
C LEU A 122 -26.23 -16.33 8.26
N GLU A 123 -26.49 -16.99 7.11
CA GLU A 123 -27.76 -17.66 6.84
C GLU A 123 -27.96 -18.91 7.70
N GLU A 124 -27.02 -19.87 7.69
CA GLU A 124 -27.21 -21.13 8.38
C GLU A 124 -27.28 -21.02 9.92
N PRO A 125 -26.45 -20.18 10.60
CA PRO A 125 -26.59 -19.95 12.02
C PRO A 125 -27.67 -18.92 12.36
N GLU A 126 -28.36 -18.31 11.39
CA GLU A 126 -29.35 -17.26 11.58
C GLU A 126 -28.84 -16.14 12.51
N THR A 127 -27.61 -15.67 12.24
CA THR A 127 -26.88 -14.74 13.10
C THR A 127 -26.50 -13.48 12.34
N GLU A 128 -26.93 -12.32 12.85
CA GLU A 128 -26.41 -11.02 12.44
C GLU A 128 -25.10 -10.76 13.20
N VAL A 129 -24.05 -10.46 12.47
CA VAL A 129 -22.72 -10.14 13.00
C VAL A 129 -22.45 -8.67 12.77
N ARG A 130 -21.95 -7.96 13.80
CA ARG A 130 -21.44 -6.60 13.72
C ARG A 130 -20.04 -6.55 14.33
N PHE A 131 -19.15 -5.77 13.73
CA PHE A 131 -17.75 -5.67 14.12
C PHE A 131 -17.24 -4.24 14.02
N ALA A 132 -16.40 -3.84 14.98
CA ALA A 132 -15.66 -2.59 14.91
C ALA A 132 -14.25 -2.75 15.48
N PRO A 133 -13.21 -2.23 14.78
CA PRO A 133 -11.81 -2.34 15.19
C PRO A 133 -11.33 -1.14 16.02
N SER A 134 -10.27 -1.39 16.80
CA SER A 134 -9.31 -0.42 17.29
C SER A 134 -7.91 -0.75 16.76
N HIS A 135 -6.82 -0.18 17.30
CA HIS A 135 -5.46 -0.43 16.79
C HIS A 135 -4.96 -1.87 17.07
N GLN A 136 -5.28 -2.42 18.24
CA GLN A 136 -4.81 -3.73 18.70
C GLN A 136 -5.94 -4.57 19.29
N SER A 137 -7.17 -4.09 19.18
CA SER A 137 -8.34 -4.67 19.80
C SER A 137 -9.56 -4.50 18.91
N ALA A 138 -10.60 -5.29 19.15
CA ALA A 138 -11.88 -5.15 18.44
C ALA A 138 -13.06 -5.65 19.27
N VAL A 139 -14.26 -5.33 18.80
CA VAL A 139 -15.52 -5.74 19.39
C VAL A 139 -16.42 -6.38 18.35
N TYR A 140 -17.08 -7.47 18.73
CA TYR A 140 -18.16 -8.12 17.97
C TYR A 140 -19.48 -8.06 18.75
N GLU A 141 -20.58 -7.91 18.02
CA GLU A 141 -21.93 -8.20 18.48
C GLU A 141 -22.50 -9.31 17.60
N LEU A 142 -22.95 -10.40 18.23
CA LEU A 142 -23.62 -11.52 17.57
C LEU A 142 -25.07 -11.53 18.01
N LYS A 143 -25.99 -11.30 17.08
CA LYS A 143 -27.43 -11.29 17.33
C LYS A 143 -28.08 -12.51 16.70
N ASN A 144 -28.51 -13.40 17.54
CA ASN A 144 -29.10 -14.71 17.17
C ASN A 144 -30.62 -14.61 17.06
N SER A 145 -31.20 -15.14 15.98
CA SER A 145 -32.62 -15.02 15.67
C SER A 145 -33.44 -16.28 15.99
N GLY A 146 -32.82 -17.45 16.23
CA GLY A 146 -33.53 -18.71 16.40
C GLY A 146 -33.53 -19.23 17.85
N ASP A 147 -34.23 -20.36 18.10
CA ASP A 147 -34.43 -20.99 19.42
C ASP A 147 -33.32 -21.97 19.83
N GLN A 148 -32.40 -22.30 18.94
CA GLN A 148 -31.30 -23.22 19.22
C GLN A 148 -30.22 -22.54 20.07
N PRO A 149 -29.51 -23.28 20.94
CA PRO A 149 -28.36 -22.76 21.65
C PRO A 149 -27.32 -22.24 20.67
N ALA A 150 -26.73 -21.07 20.97
CA ALA A 150 -25.65 -20.48 20.19
C ALA A 150 -24.29 -21.00 20.72
N TYR A 151 -23.40 -21.31 19.81
CA TYR A 151 -22.00 -21.62 20.09
C TYR A 151 -21.12 -20.52 19.48
N LEU A 152 -20.09 -20.17 20.19
CA LEU A 152 -18.99 -19.37 19.70
C LEU A 152 -17.75 -20.26 19.66
N LEU A 153 -17.22 -20.50 18.49
CA LEU A 153 -16.03 -21.33 18.28
C LEU A 153 -14.84 -20.45 17.93
N LEU A 154 -13.70 -20.72 18.54
CA LEU A 154 -12.43 -20.10 18.17
C LEU A 154 -11.43 -21.16 17.75
N ASN A 155 -11.00 -21.09 16.52
CA ASN A 155 -10.02 -21.97 15.91
C ASN A 155 -8.67 -21.26 15.74
N THR A 156 -7.58 -22.00 15.88
CA THR A 156 -6.24 -21.58 15.44
C THR A 156 -5.72 -22.54 14.37
N ASN A 157 -5.16 -22.01 13.27
CA ASN A 157 -4.62 -22.86 12.20
C ASN A 157 -3.46 -23.76 12.69
N ARG A 158 -2.63 -23.24 13.59
CA ARG A 158 -1.58 -23.95 14.29
C ARG A 158 -1.23 -23.15 15.55
N GLY A 159 -1.41 -23.76 16.72
CA GLY A 159 -1.13 -23.06 17.97
C GLY A 159 -1.81 -23.70 19.16
N LYS A 160 -2.14 -22.89 20.13
CA LYS A 160 -2.80 -23.31 21.36
C LYS A 160 -3.92 -22.34 21.73
N VAL A 161 -5.06 -22.87 22.11
CA VAL A 161 -6.21 -22.10 22.62
C VAL A 161 -6.74 -22.76 23.87
N SER A 162 -7.19 -21.96 24.83
CA SER A 162 -7.83 -22.40 26.06
C SER A 162 -9.06 -21.57 26.37
N VAL A 163 -10.05 -22.18 27.03
CA VAL A 163 -11.28 -21.51 27.45
C VAL A 163 -11.51 -21.70 28.95
N ASP A 164 -11.70 -20.58 29.65
CA ASP A 164 -12.10 -20.59 31.08
C ASP A 164 -13.23 -19.60 31.28
N LYS A 165 -14.39 -20.09 31.75
CA LYS A 165 -15.62 -19.30 31.93
C LYS A 165 -15.96 -18.57 30.62
N ASN A 166 -16.01 -17.24 30.65
CA ASN A 166 -16.29 -16.40 29.49
C ASN A 166 -15.04 -15.86 28.78
N THR A 167 -13.86 -16.44 29.03
CA THR A 167 -12.58 -15.96 28.47
C THR A 167 -11.95 -17.05 27.60
N ILE A 168 -11.45 -16.68 26.43
CA ILE A 168 -10.58 -17.49 25.56
C ILE A 168 -9.21 -16.82 25.48
N LYS A 169 -8.16 -17.62 25.60
CA LYS A 169 -6.75 -17.19 25.49
C LYS A 169 -6.00 -18.15 24.59
N GLY A 170 -4.97 -17.66 23.93
CA GLY A 170 -4.13 -18.53 23.13
C GLY A 170 -3.11 -17.81 22.27
N TYR A 171 -2.46 -18.59 21.42
CA TYR A 171 -1.60 -18.08 20.37
C TYR A 171 -1.75 -18.89 19.08
N GLN A 172 -1.50 -18.24 17.97
CA GLN A 172 -1.30 -18.88 16.68
C GLN A 172 0.16 -18.69 16.24
N GLU A 173 0.77 -19.77 15.76
CA GLU A 173 2.10 -19.75 15.15
C GLU A 173 1.99 -19.31 13.69
N LEU A 174 2.79 -18.32 13.33
CA LEU A 174 3.00 -17.84 11.97
C LEU A 174 4.32 -18.41 11.42
N ASP A 175 4.69 -18.00 10.21
CA ASP A 175 5.99 -18.34 9.64
C ASP A 175 7.14 -17.80 10.51
N ASN A 176 8.32 -18.41 10.40
CA ASN A 176 9.54 -18.05 11.16
C ASN A 176 9.36 -18.05 12.70
N ASN A 177 8.46 -18.90 13.22
CA ASN A 177 8.18 -19.05 14.65
C ASN A 177 7.62 -17.77 15.32
N VAL A 178 7.18 -16.80 14.56
CA VAL A 178 6.45 -15.64 15.10
C VAL A 178 5.12 -16.10 15.64
N LYS A 179 4.68 -15.51 16.75
CA LYS A 179 3.40 -15.83 17.38
C LYS A 179 2.54 -14.58 17.47
N VAL A 180 1.27 -14.74 17.14
CA VAL A 180 0.24 -13.77 17.50
C VAL A 180 -0.57 -14.33 18.66
N TYR A 181 -0.69 -13.56 19.73
CA TYR A 181 -1.38 -13.90 20.96
C TYR A 181 -2.76 -13.25 21.00
N LEU A 182 -3.69 -13.91 21.64
CA LEU A 182 -5.07 -13.48 21.78
C LEU A 182 -5.52 -13.52 23.24
N TYR A 183 -6.24 -12.47 23.64
CA TYR A 183 -7.12 -12.46 24.82
C TYR A 183 -8.51 -12.01 24.38
N MET A 184 -9.52 -12.85 24.62
CA MET A 184 -10.91 -12.62 24.20
C MET A 184 -11.85 -12.87 25.38
N GLU A 185 -12.89 -12.05 25.52
CA GLU A 185 -13.92 -12.24 26.54
C GLU A 185 -15.32 -11.92 25.99
N SER A 186 -16.32 -12.66 26.53
CA SER A 186 -17.74 -12.42 26.27
C SER A 186 -18.40 -11.68 27.44
N ASP A 187 -19.39 -10.83 27.15
CA ASP A 187 -20.24 -10.18 28.16
C ASP A 187 -21.20 -11.14 28.88
N ARG A 188 -21.35 -12.38 28.34
CA ARG A 188 -22.23 -13.43 28.87
C ARG A 188 -21.41 -14.58 29.41
N MET A 189 -21.90 -15.18 30.52
CA MET A 189 -21.37 -16.44 31.00
C MET A 189 -21.92 -17.56 30.12
N PRO A 190 -21.07 -18.39 29.49
CA PRO A 190 -21.55 -19.57 28.76
C PRO A 190 -22.14 -20.61 29.72
N ALA A 191 -23.14 -21.36 29.24
CA ALA A 191 -23.67 -22.50 29.94
C ALA A 191 -22.64 -23.64 30.01
N GLU A 192 -21.83 -23.79 28.99
CA GLU A 192 -20.74 -24.78 28.93
C GLU A 192 -19.56 -24.23 28.10
N THR A 193 -18.37 -24.73 28.44
CA THR A 193 -17.14 -24.52 27.64
C THR A 193 -16.58 -25.89 27.24
N MET A 194 -15.90 -25.98 26.10
CA MET A 194 -15.49 -27.25 25.52
C MET A 194 -14.28 -27.08 24.57
N THR A 195 -13.63 -28.19 24.25
CA THR A 195 -12.86 -28.33 23.02
C THR A 195 -13.75 -28.84 21.91
N VAL A 196 -13.43 -28.54 20.68
CA VAL A 196 -14.25 -28.83 19.49
C VAL A 196 -13.43 -29.56 18.45
N GLY A 197 -13.95 -30.70 17.99
CA GLY A 197 -13.46 -31.47 16.85
C GLY A 197 -14.51 -31.53 15.73
N GLU A 198 -14.23 -32.25 14.66
CA GLU A 198 -15.23 -32.51 13.63
C GLU A 198 -16.33 -33.46 14.17
N GLY A 199 -17.55 -32.95 14.24
CA GLY A 199 -18.71 -33.70 14.73
C GLY A 199 -18.65 -34.11 16.21
N SER A 200 -17.83 -33.47 17.02
CA SER A 200 -17.63 -33.82 18.43
C SER A 200 -17.23 -32.63 19.29
N VAL A 201 -17.64 -32.68 20.56
CA VAL A 201 -17.22 -31.75 21.61
C VAL A 201 -16.80 -32.50 22.85
N ASP A 202 -15.83 -31.98 23.59
CA ASP A 202 -15.43 -32.50 24.90
C ASP A 202 -15.53 -31.39 25.96
N THR A 203 -16.47 -31.50 26.85
CA THR A 203 -16.72 -30.52 27.93
C THR A 203 -15.80 -30.71 29.13
N ALA A 204 -15.06 -31.82 29.21
CA ALA A 204 -14.09 -32.07 30.27
C ALA A 204 -12.72 -31.42 29.98
N VAL A 205 -12.39 -31.22 28.70
CA VAL A 205 -11.13 -30.62 28.25
C VAL A 205 -11.38 -29.17 27.87
N LYS A 206 -10.47 -28.27 28.33
CA LYS A 206 -10.58 -26.82 28.12
C LYS A 206 -9.42 -26.24 27.30
N ASP A 207 -8.45 -27.06 26.93
CA ASP A 207 -7.26 -26.70 26.19
C ASP A 207 -7.16 -27.53 24.92
N ALA A 208 -6.88 -26.89 23.81
CA ALA A 208 -6.60 -27.54 22.53
C ALA A 208 -5.28 -27.00 21.98
N GLU A 209 -4.43 -27.88 21.41
CA GLU A 209 -3.13 -27.53 20.86
C GLU A 209 -2.87 -28.30 19.56
N GLY A 210 -2.20 -27.70 18.60
CA GLY A 210 -1.83 -28.29 17.32
C GLY A 210 -2.52 -27.63 16.13
N ARG A 211 -2.67 -28.40 15.05
CA ARG A 211 -3.37 -27.92 13.84
C ARG A 211 -4.88 -27.96 14.08
N ASN A 212 -5.57 -26.89 13.65
CA ASN A 212 -7.01 -26.72 13.79
C ASN A 212 -7.49 -26.88 15.25
N ALA A 213 -6.62 -26.54 16.22
CA ALA A 213 -7.03 -26.54 17.61
C ALA A 213 -8.18 -25.55 17.81
N CYS A 214 -9.28 -26.03 18.45
CA CYS A 214 -10.51 -25.27 18.59
C CYS A 214 -11.10 -25.43 19.98
N VAL A 215 -11.55 -24.30 20.55
CA VAL A 215 -12.36 -24.26 21.77
C VAL A 215 -13.70 -23.59 21.50
N GLY A 216 -14.68 -23.83 22.35
CA GLY A 216 -16.00 -23.25 22.17
C GLY A 216 -16.66 -22.86 23.48
N MET A 217 -17.56 -21.92 23.38
CA MET A 217 -18.52 -21.51 24.41
C MET A 217 -19.93 -21.80 23.92
N ARG A 218 -20.77 -22.49 24.70
CA ARG A 218 -22.19 -22.69 24.43
C ARG A 218 -23.00 -21.78 25.34
N PHE A 219 -23.87 -20.99 24.75
CA PHE A 219 -24.78 -20.08 25.45
C PHE A 219 -26.19 -20.69 25.55
N ASN A 220 -27.00 -20.13 26.45
CA ASN A 220 -28.39 -20.58 26.58
C ASN A 220 -29.24 -20.11 25.40
N SER A 221 -30.31 -20.82 25.08
CA SER A 221 -31.23 -20.46 23.98
C SER A 221 -31.91 -19.08 24.16
N GLY A 222 -31.93 -18.54 25.39
CA GLY A 222 -32.44 -17.20 25.67
C GLY A 222 -31.44 -16.03 25.46
N ASP A 223 -30.18 -16.35 25.19
CA ASP A 223 -29.15 -15.35 24.97
C ASP A 223 -29.15 -14.90 23.48
N SER A 224 -30.09 -14.02 23.16
CA SER A 224 -30.28 -13.53 21.78
C SER A 224 -29.15 -12.59 21.28
N VAL A 225 -28.43 -11.92 22.19
CA VAL A 225 -27.29 -11.07 21.87
C VAL A 225 -26.10 -11.49 22.73
N ILE A 226 -24.97 -11.71 22.06
CA ILE A 226 -23.68 -12.04 22.67
C ILE A 226 -22.67 -11.01 22.16
N ASN A 227 -22.09 -10.27 23.10
CA ASN A 227 -21.02 -9.32 22.77
C ASN A 227 -19.66 -9.89 23.16
N ILE A 228 -18.69 -9.66 22.31
CA ILE A 228 -17.32 -10.16 22.46
C ILE A 228 -16.38 -9.00 22.24
N ARG A 229 -15.36 -8.89 23.08
CA ARG A 229 -14.23 -7.99 22.83
C ARG A 229 -12.92 -8.75 22.98
N TYR A 230 -11.93 -8.35 22.22
CA TYR A 230 -10.63 -9.02 22.26
C TYR A 230 -9.48 -8.07 21.96
N GLY A 231 -8.29 -8.44 22.42
CA GLY A 231 -7.04 -7.82 22.07
C GLY A 231 -6.06 -8.84 21.50
N ILE A 232 -5.20 -8.38 20.63
CA ILE A 232 -4.08 -9.14 20.06
C ILE A 232 -2.74 -8.56 20.49
N SER A 233 -1.69 -9.38 20.42
CA SER A 233 -0.32 -8.97 20.72
C SER A 233 0.67 -9.87 20.00
N PHE A 234 1.84 -9.33 19.65
CA PHE A 234 2.99 -10.13 19.22
C PHE A 234 3.98 -10.42 20.37
N ILE A 235 3.69 -9.92 21.59
CA ILE A 235 4.55 -10.07 22.78
C ILE A 235 4.06 -11.22 23.65
N SER A 236 2.81 -11.18 24.13
CA SER A 236 2.25 -12.20 25.01
C SER A 236 0.71 -12.09 25.14
N THR A 237 0.10 -13.12 25.71
CA THR A 237 -1.34 -13.10 26.05
C THR A 237 -1.69 -12.02 27.09
N GLU A 238 -0.82 -11.78 28.07
CA GLU A 238 -1.00 -10.73 29.08
C GLU A 238 -0.90 -9.32 28.43
N GLN A 239 -0.07 -9.16 27.40
CA GLN A 239 -0.02 -7.92 26.65
C GLN A 239 -1.29 -7.75 25.79
N ALA A 240 -1.80 -8.81 25.18
CA ALA A 240 -3.09 -8.78 24.46
C ALA A 240 -4.24 -8.32 25.37
N GLU A 241 -4.27 -8.80 26.62
CA GLU A 241 -5.24 -8.32 27.62
C GLU A 241 -5.07 -6.83 27.94
N LYS A 242 -3.82 -6.36 28.13
CA LYS A 242 -3.52 -4.94 28.38
C LYS A 242 -3.97 -4.06 27.21
N ASN A 243 -3.69 -4.49 25.98
CA ASN A 243 -4.11 -3.81 24.76
C ASN A 243 -5.62 -3.66 24.72
N LEU A 244 -6.36 -4.73 24.99
CA LEU A 244 -7.82 -4.69 25.09
C LEU A 244 -8.30 -3.69 26.16
N ARG A 245 -7.77 -3.79 27.39
CA ARG A 245 -8.21 -2.92 28.50
C ARG A 245 -7.94 -1.45 28.25
N ARG A 246 -6.85 -1.13 27.55
CA ARG A 246 -6.48 0.23 27.18
C ARG A 246 -7.43 0.80 26.13
N GLU A 247 -7.79 0.02 25.10
CA GLU A 247 -8.49 0.53 23.92
C GLU A 247 -10.00 0.42 24.01
N ILE A 248 -10.52 -0.67 24.56
CA ILE A 248 -11.97 -0.94 24.57
C ILE A 248 -12.45 -1.23 25.98
N SER A 249 -13.11 -0.25 26.59
CA SER A 249 -13.62 -0.34 27.96
C SER A 249 -14.99 -1.02 28.09
N ASN A 250 -15.76 -1.11 27.00
CA ASN A 250 -17.12 -1.66 26.98
C ASN A 250 -17.35 -2.55 25.77
N TYR A 251 -18.56 -3.09 25.61
CA TYR A 251 -18.94 -4.00 24.52
C TYR A 251 -19.80 -3.34 23.43
N ASN A 252 -19.82 -2.01 23.36
CA ASN A 252 -20.68 -1.29 22.43
C ASN A 252 -19.98 -1.11 21.08
N VAL A 253 -20.42 -1.86 20.07
CA VAL A 253 -19.88 -1.80 18.68
C VAL A 253 -20.00 -0.39 18.10
N ASP A 254 -21.14 0.29 18.32
CA ASP A 254 -21.35 1.63 17.74
C ASP A 254 -20.36 2.64 18.31
N SER A 255 -20.09 2.57 19.62
CA SER A 255 -19.12 3.48 20.26
C SER A 255 -17.70 3.29 19.73
N VAL A 256 -17.28 2.04 19.45
CA VAL A 256 -15.96 1.74 18.88
C VAL A 256 -15.91 2.16 17.40
N ALA A 257 -16.98 1.90 16.65
CA ALA A 257 -17.10 2.31 15.26
C ALA A 257 -17.05 3.84 15.09
N ASP A 258 -17.75 4.59 15.97
CA ASP A 258 -17.73 6.06 15.96
C ASP A 258 -16.32 6.60 16.25
N ALA A 259 -15.62 6.04 17.23
CA ALA A 259 -14.23 6.41 17.51
C ALA A 259 -13.31 6.12 16.30
N ALA A 260 -13.43 4.95 15.71
CA ALA A 260 -12.68 4.55 14.51
C ALA A 260 -13.00 5.45 13.30
N ARG A 261 -14.28 5.82 13.11
CA ARG A 261 -14.70 6.75 12.06
C ARG A 261 -14.07 8.13 12.23
N ASN A 262 -13.96 8.63 13.44
CA ASN A 262 -13.34 9.94 13.71
C ASN A 262 -11.84 9.91 13.40
N ILE A 263 -11.12 8.83 13.77
CA ILE A 263 -9.71 8.65 13.44
C ILE A 263 -9.49 8.66 11.91
N TRP A 264 -10.36 7.97 11.17
CA TRP A 264 -10.29 7.97 9.71
C TRP A 264 -10.58 9.34 9.11
N ASN A 265 -11.55 10.08 9.62
CA ASN A 265 -11.83 11.44 9.14
C ASN A 265 -10.68 12.41 9.39
N GLU A 266 -10.01 12.31 10.53
CA GLU A 266 -8.80 13.10 10.82
C GLU A 266 -7.67 12.73 9.85
N THR A 267 -7.44 11.45 9.62
CA THR A 267 -6.37 10.95 8.74
C THR A 267 -6.61 11.34 7.28
N LEU A 268 -7.81 11.04 6.75
CA LEU A 268 -8.15 11.32 5.35
C LEU A 268 -8.34 12.82 5.09
N GLY A 269 -8.76 13.57 6.11
CA GLY A 269 -8.92 15.02 6.04
C GLY A 269 -7.61 15.81 5.92
N LYS A 270 -6.46 15.15 6.03
CA LYS A 270 -5.16 15.78 5.72
C LYS A 270 -5.04 16.21 4.25
N ILE A 271 -5.83 15.59 3.37
CA ILE A 271 -5.99 16.05 1.99
C ILE A 271 -7.47 16.21 1.69
N GLU A 272 -7.88 17.45 1.47
CA GLU A 272 -9.23 17.76 1.06
C GLU A 272 -9.28 17.96 -0.46
N VAL A 273 -10.27 17.37 -1.12
CA VAL A 273 -10.48 17.53 -2.57
C VAL A 273 -11.90 17.99 -2.87
N ASP A 274 -12.02 18.95 -3.80
CA ASP A 274 -13.30 19.48 -4.23
C ASP A 274 -13.35 19.73 -5.75
N GLY A 275 -14.56 19.97 -6.27
CA GLY A 275 -14.76 20.10 -7.73
C GLY A 275 -14.66 18.77 -8.47
N MET A 276 -14.88 17.65 -7.80
CA MET A 276 -15.01 16.29 -8.33
C MET A 276 -16.39 15.74 -8.02
N ASP A 277 -16.87 14.79 -8.82
CA ASP A 277 -18.09 14.04 -8.50
C ASP A 277 -17.84 12.99 -7.37
N ASP A 278 -18.93 12.38 -6.89
CA ASP A 278 -18.86 11.40 -5.79
C ASP A 278 -18.06 10.14 -6.16
N ASN A 279 -18.05 9.71 -7.43
CA ASN A 279 -17.25 8.58 -7.87
C ASN A 279 -15.75 8.90 -7.84
N ASP A 280 -15.37 10.07 -8.31
CA ASP A 280 -13.97 10.54 -8.25
C ASP A 280 -13.51 10.70 -6.79
N LYS A 281 -14.35 11.26 -5.91
CA LYS A 281 -14.06 11.33 -4.48
C LYS A 281 -13.93 9.93 -3.87
N ALA A 282 -14.76 8.97 -4.27
CA ALA A 282 -14.64 7.59 -3.81
C ALA A 282 -13.32 6.95 -4.24
N ILE A 283 -12.91 7.12 -5.50
CA ILE A 283 -11.61 6.64 -5.98
C ILE A 283 -10.47 7.29 -5.20
N PHE A 284 -10.51 8.61 -5.01
CA PHE A 284 -9.47 9.37 -4.31
C PHE A 284 -9.33 8.93 -2.85
N TYR A 285 -10.43 8.98 -2.07
CA TYR A 285 -10.39 8.67 -0.65
C TYR A 285 -10.18 7.18 -0.38
N THR A 286 -10.64 6.28 -1.27
CA THR A 286 -10.30 4.86 -1.16
C THR A 286 -8.82 4.63 -1.42
N SER A 287 -8.25 5.32 -2.41
CA SER A 287 -6.81 5.24 -2.68
C SER A 287 -5.98 5.78 -1.51
N LEU A 288 -6.37 6.92 -0.93
CA LEU A 288 -5.71 7.47 0.26
C LEU A 288 -5.86 6.56 1.48
N TYR A 289 -7.04 5.96 1.69
CA TYR A 289 -7.26 4.94 2.72
C TYR A 289 -6.28 3.77 2.59
N ARG A 290 -6.07 3.23 1.37
CA ARG A 290 -5.18 2.10 1.13
C ARG A 290 -3.71 2.41 1.39
N THR A 291 -3.27 3.64 1.24
CA THR A 291 -1.88 4.03 1.61
C THR A 291 -1.60 3.95 3.11
N HIS A 292 -2.63 3.70 3.93
CA HIS A 292 -2.54 3.52 5.38
C HIS A 292 -2.83 2.08 5.84
N GLU A 293 -2.99 1.13 4.93
CA GLU A 293 -3.08 -0.29 5.26
C GLU A 293 -1.72 -0.83 5.72
N ARG A 294 -0.64 -0.31 5.13
CA ARG A 294 0.76 -0.66 5.39
C ARG A 294 1.64 0.59 5.43
N PRO A 295 2.79 0.49 6.12
CA PRO A 295 3.19 -0.54 7.07
C PRO A 295 2.34 -0.54 8.34
N VAL A 296 2.43 -1.62 9.14
CA VAL A 296 1.68 -1.77 10.39
C VAL A 296 2.56 -1.48 11.61
N CYS A 297 1.98 -0.79 12.59
CA CYS A 297 2.63 -0.48 13.86
C CYS A 297 2.54 -1.69 14.81
N LEU A 298 3.68 -2.22 15.24
CA LEU A 298 3.77 -3.31 16.23
C LEU A 298 4.14 -2.84 17.63
N SER A 299 4.23 -1.54 17.90
CA SER A 299 4.51 -1.04 19.25
C SER A 299 3.34 -1.29 20.21
N GLU A 300 3.64 -1.83 21.38
CA GLU A 300 2.71 -2.21 22.45
C GLU A 300 3.24 -1.71 23.79
N ASP A 301 2.66 -0.66 24.34
CA ASP A 301 3.09 -0.04 25.63
C ASP A 301 4.60 0.27 25.68
N GLY A 302 5.15 0.85 24.61
CA GLY A 302 6.56 1.24 24.54
C GLY A 302 7.52 0.10 24.18
N ARG A 303 7.00 -1.07 23.76
CA ARG A 303 7.77 -2.24 23.36
C ARG A 303 7.25 -2.83 22.06
N TYR A 304 8.07 -3.61 21.38
CA TYR A 304 7.68 -4.34 20.18
C TYR A 304 8.40 -5.68 20.08
N PHE A 305 7.79 -6.64 19.41
CA PHE A 305 8.46 -7.87 18.98
C PHE A 305 9.10 -7.66 17.61
N SER A 306 10.36 -8.06 17.46
CA SER A 306 11.05 -8.04 16.17
C SER A 306 11.24 -9.46 15.64
N ALA A 307 10.79 -9.71 14.42
CA ALA A 307 11.08 -10.95 13.70
C ALA A 307 12.52 -11.03 13.17
N SER A 308 13.28 -9.92 13.20
CA SER A 308 14.68 -9.89 12.72
C SER A 308 15.62 -10.70 13.63
N ASP A 309 15.35 -10.72 14.94
CA ASP A 309 16.14 -11.47 15.94
C ASP A 309 15.29 -12.33 16.88
N GLY A 310 13.96 -12.30 16.74
CA GLY A 310 13.03 -13.07 17.57
C GLY A 310 12.89 -12.56 19.01
N GLN A 311 13.23 -11.29 19.29
CA GLN A 311 13.24 -10.72 20.62
C GLN A 311 12.20 -9.60 20.78
N VAL A 312 11.89 -9.28 22.04
CA VAL A 312 11.11 -8.12 22.42
C VAL A 312 12.04 -6.99 22.81
N HIS A 313 11.84 -5.81 22.23
CA HIS A 313 12.64 -4.61 22.46
C HIS A 313 11.80 -3.45 22.99
N ASP A 314 12.45 -2.48 23.64
CA ASP A 314 11.85 -1.18 23.94
C ASP A 314 11.86 -0.31 22.67
N ASP A 315 10.79 0.42 22.41
CA ASP A 315 10.68 1.31 21.24
C ASP A 315 11.32 2.70 21.49
N ASN A 316 11.70 2.98 22.72
CA ASN A 316 12.33 4.25 23.12
C ASN A 316 11.56 5.51 22.69
N GLY A 317 10.24 5.41 22.58
CA GLY A 317 9.37 6.50 22.22
C GLY A 317 9.21 6.73 20.70
N ASN A 318 9.82 5.88 19.84
CA ASN A 318 9.61 5.86 18.42
C ASN A 318 8.92 4.55 18.04
N ALA A 319 7.73 4.60 17.49
CA ALA A 319 6.95 3.42 17.17
C ALA A 319 7.67 2.49 16.15
N PHE A 320 7.45 1.18 16.29
CA PHE A 320 8.05 0.19 15.40
C PHE A 320 7.04 -0.25 14.35
N TYR A 321 7.43 -0.10 13.09
CA TYR A 321 6.62 -0.44 11.93
C TYR A 321 7.28 -1.58 11.12
N THR A 322 6.44 -2.45 10.56
CA THR A 322 6.83 -3.51 9.62
C THR A 322 5.70 -3.78 8.63
N ASP A 323 5.82 -4.80 7.76
CA ASP A 323 4.86 -5.11 6.70
C ASP A 323 4.82 -4.01 5.63
N ASP A 324 5.99 -3.71 5.04
CA ASP A 324 6.12 -2.74 3.96
C ASP A 324 6.72 -3.39 2.70
N TRP A 325 6.14 -3.09 1.57
CA TRP A 325 6.56 -3.58 0.27
C TRP A 325 7.40 -2.51 -0.42
N ILE A 326 8.64 -2.35 0.06
CA ILE A 326 9.49 -1.20 -0.25
C ILE A 326 9.75 -1.05 -1.75
N TRP A 327 9.83 -2.18 -2.51
CA TRP A 327 10.02 -2.15 -3.97
C TRP A 327 8.90 -1.37 -4.68
N ASP A 328 7.70 -1.38 -4.11
CA ASP A 328 6.50 -0.72 -4.62
C ASP A 328 6.32 0.66 -3.99
N THR A 329 6.41 0.73 -2.66
CA THR A 329 6.01 1.89 -1.86
C THR A 329 6.99 3.06 -1.91
N TYR A 330 8.30 2.80 -2.18
CA TYR A 330 9.30 3.88 -2.25
C TYR A 330 8.96 4.92 -3.32
N ARG A 331 8.23 4.53 -4.38
CA ARG A 331 7.95 5.38 -5.55
C ARG A 331 7.06 6.56 -5.22
N ALA A 332 6.01 6.35 -4.41
CA ALA A 332 5.05 7.40 -4.10
C ALA A 332 4.47 7.34 -2.69
N ALA A 333 4.34 6.16 -2.03
CA ALA A 333 3.74 6.05 -0.72
C ALA A 333 4.62 6.72 0.37
N HIS A 334 5.94 6.46 0.39
CA HIS A 334 6.87 7.16 1.25
C HIS A 334 6.91 8.67 0.98
N PRO A 335 7.05 9.14 -0.29
CA PRO A 335 6.92 10.56 -0.61
C PRO A 335 5.61 11.22 -0.16
N LEU A 336 4.48 10.48 -0.19
CA LEU A 336 3.19 10.97 0.29
C LEU A 336 3.21 11.13 1.82
N ARG A 337 3.72 10.14 2.55
CA ARG A 337 3.84 10.19 4.03
C ARG A 337 4.73 11.35 4.48
N ILE A 338 5.83 11.63 3.79
CA ILE A 338 6.66 12.83 4.08
C ILE A 338 5.83 14.12 4.02
N LEU A 339 4.85 14.23 3.13
CA LEU A 339 4.00 15.41 3.04
C LEU A 339 2.96 15.49 4.16
N ILE A 340 2.29 14.37 4.48
CA ILE A 340 1.08 14.39 5.33
C ILE A 340 1.26 13.77 6.72
N ALA A 341 2.32 13.00 6.94
CA ALA A 341 2.60 12.29 8.18
C ALA A 341 4.12 12.08 8.40
N PRO A 342 4.94 13.15 8.43
CA PRO A 342 6.40 13.05 8.51
C PRO A 342 6.88 12.34 9.77
N ASP A 343 6.19 12.47 10.91
CA ASP A 343 6.54 11.75 12.14
C ASP A 343 6.41 10.23 11.97
N VAL A 344 5.33 9.77 11.33
CA VAL A 344 5.13 8.36 11.01
C VAL A 344 6.21 7.85 10.05
N GLU A 345 6.57 8.64 9.04
CA GLU A 345 7.64 8.27 8.10
C GLU A 345 9.00 8.18 8.80
N THR A 346 9.28 9.07 9.75
CA THR A 346 10.50 9.01 10.60
C THR A 346 10.54 7.73 11.42
N ASP A 347 9.42 7.35 12.04
CA ASP A 347 9.32 6.10 12.81
C ASP A 347 9.50 4.86 11.94
N ILE A 348 8.96 4.87 10.70
CA ILE A 348 9.15 3.79 9.71
C ILE A 348 10.64 3.65 9.36
N ILE A 349 11.32 4.74 9.04
CA ILE A 349 12.76 4.75 8.74
C ILE A 349 13.56 4.23 9.95
N ASN A 350 13.28 4.73 11.15
CA ASN A 350 13.92 4.22 12.37
C ASN A 350 13.66 2.72 12.58
N SER A 351 12.49 2.21 12.18
CA SER A 351 12.17 0.78 12.25
C SER A 351 13.04 -0.04 11.31
N TYR A 352 13.30 0.44 10.09
CA TYR A 352 14.23 -0.22 9.16
C TYR A 352 15.65 -0.27 9.70
N LEU A 353 16.11 0.82 10.32
CA LEU A 353 17.45 0.85 10.95
C LEU A 353 17.57 -0.14 12.12
N ARG A 354 16.52 -0.27 12.95
CA ARG A 354 16.46 -1.26 14.02
C ARG A 354 16.49 -2.68 13.46
N MET A 355 15.70 -2.98 12.40
CA MET A 355 15.75 -4.28 11.73
C MET A 355 17.15 -4.60 11.21
N ALA A 356 17.85 -3.63 10.62
CA ALA A 356 19.22 -3.80 10.15
C ALA A 356 20.19 -4.08 11.32
N GLN A 357 20.10 -3.31 12.42
CA GLN A 357 20.93 -3.48 13.62
C GLN A 357 20.69 -4.80 14.37
N GLN A 358 19.50 -5.37 14.26
CA GLN A 358 19.09 -6.64 14.87
C GLN A 358 19.59 -7.86 14.10
N THR A 359 20.29 -7.65 12.98
CA THR A 359 20.96 -8.69 12.21
C THR A 359 22.47 -8.50 12.24
N ASP A 360 23.23 -9.60 12.21
CA ASP A 360 24.71 -9.55 12.20
C ASP A 360 25.27 -8.86 10.94
N SER A 361 24.48 -8.84 9.87
CA SER A 361 24.91 -8.31 8.57
C SER A 361 24.78 -6.79 8.46
N LEU A 362 23.95 -6.16 9.26
CA LEU A 362 23.57 -4.75 9.14
C LEU A 362 23.07 -4.40 7.72
N TRP A 363 22.20 -5.23 7.15
CA TRP A 363 21.59 -4.95 5.83
C TRP A 363 20.24 -4.27 5.99
N MET A 364 20.02 -3.19 5.26
CA MET A 364 18.71 -2.57 5.17
C MET A 364 17.67 -3.60 4.71
N PRO A 365 16.46 -3.65 5.31
CA PRO A 365 15.41 -4.54 4.83
C PRO A 365 15.00 -4.20 3.39
N THR A 366 14.56 -5.18 2.64
CA THR A 366 14.10 -5.02 1.26
C THR A 366 12.60 -5.23 1.09
N PHE A 367 12.02 -6.14 1.87
CA PHE A 367 10.60 -6.43 1.87
C PHE A 367 10.20 -6.96 3.26
N PRO A 368 10.19 -6.08 4.28
CA PRO A 368 9.86 -6.49 5.65
C PRO A 368 8.38 -6.86 5.76
N GLU A 369 8.12 -8.05 6.27
CA GLU A 369 6.80 -8.52 6.68
C GLU A 369 6.77 -8.70 8.21
N ILE A 370 5.59 -8.95 8.78
CA ILE A 370 5.43 -9.23 10.22
C ILE A 370 6.32 -10.41 10.67
N THR A 371 6.53 -11.37 9.78
CA THR A 371 7.33 -12.58 10.04
C THR A 371 8.80 -12.46 9.66
N GLY A 372 9.28 -11.27 9.30
CA GLY A 372 10.65 -10.98 8.94
C GLY A 372 10.83 -10.47 7.52
N ASP A 373 12.06 -10.07 7.17
CA ASP A 373 12.37 -9.60 5.82
C ASP A 373 12.37 -10.78 4.84
N THR A 374 11.35 -10.86 4.00
CA THR A 374 11.20 -11.93 2.99
C THR A 374 12.04 -11.67 1.74
N ARG A 375 12.61 -10.46 1.61
CA ARG A 375 13.50 -10.05 0.52
C ARG A 375 12.97 -10.32 -0.87
N ARG A 376 11.66 -10.21 -1.00
CA ARG A 376 10.98 -10.31 -2.30
C ARG A 376 11.48 -9.22 -3.23
N MET A 377 11.23 -9.44 -4.53
CA MET A 377 11.60 -8.53 -5.62
C MET A 377 13.12 -8.41 -5.82
N ASN A 378 13.53 -7.45 -6.62
CA ASN A 378 14.93 -7.15 -6.93
C ASN A 378 15.34 -5.79 -6.35
N SER A 379 16.66 -5.50 -6.36
CA SER A 379 17.24 -4.23 -5.93
C SER A 379 17.13 -3.99 -4.40
N ASN A 380 17.55 -2.81 -3.91
CA ASN A 380 17.63 -2.49 -2.49
C ASN A 380 17.03 -1.10 -2.23
N HIS A 381 15.81 -0.86 -2.71
CA HIS A 381 15.18 0.46 -2.77
C HIS A 381 14.86 1.11 -1.40
N GLY A 382 15.13 0.43 -0.28
CA GLY A 382 15.16 1.10 1.03
C GLY A 382 16.10 2.31 1.07
N VAL A 383 17.17 2.30 0.24
CA VAL A 383 18.06 3.45 0.08
C VAL A 383 17.37 4.65 -0.56
N ALA A 384 16.40 4.44 -1.44
CA ALA A 384 15.63 5.50 -2.07
C ALA A 384 14.75 6.24 -1.06
N THR A 385 14.15 5.49 -0.11
CA THR A 385 13.38 6.06 1.01
C THR A 385 14.25 6.98 1.86
N ILE A 386 15.47 6.54 2.22
CA ILE A 386 16.43 7.36 2.99
C ILE A 386 16.89 8.60 2.20
N ALA A 387 17.23 8.42 0.93
CA ALA A 387 17.67 9.52 0.07
C ALA A 387 16.58 10.59 -0.11
N ASP A 388 15.32 10.16 -0.27
CA ASP A 388 14.17 11.05 -0.41
C ASP A 388 13.88 11.83 0.88
N ALA A 389 13.95 11.16 2.02
CA ALA A 389 13.81 11.78 3.34
C ALA A 389 14.91 12.86 3.55
N CYS A 390 16.17 12.52 3.31
CA CYS A 390 17.28 13.49 3.41
C CYS A 390 17.12 14.68 2.46
N ALA A 391 16.74 14.43 1.20
CA ALA A 391 16.54 15.48 0.21
C ALA A 391 15.40 16.45 0.59
N LYS A 392 14.40 15.97 1.32
CA LYS A 392 13.24 16.72 1.79
C LYS A 392 13.36 17.27 3.22
N GLY A 393 14.56 17.11 3.82
CA GLY A 393 14.87 17.67 5.14
C GLY A 393 14.33 16.86 6.32
N LEU A 394 13.82 15.64 6.11
CA LEU A 394 13.42 14.72 7.16
C LEU A 394 14.64 13.89 7.60
N THR A 395 15.25 14.25 8.74
CA THR A 395 16.55 13.71 9.18
C THR A 395 16.58 13.32 10.68
N ASP A 396 15.43 13.16 11.32
CA ASP A 396 15.34 12.74 12.73
C ASP A 396 15.57 11.24 12.89
N PHE A 397 16.68 10.76 12.28
CA PHE A 397 17.21 9.40 12.36
C PHE A 397 18.73 9.41 12.15
N ASP A 398 19.40 8.31 12.47
CA ASP A 398 20.85 8.20 12.26
C ASP A 398 21.18 8.01 10.76
N VAL A 399 21.43 9.13 10.08
CA VAL A 399 21.72 9.15 8.63
C VAL A 399 23.03 8.40 8.31
N ALA A 400 24.04 8.43 9.18
CA ALA A 400 25.28 7.73 8.96
C ALA A 400 25.11 6.21 9.06
N LEU A 401 24.36 5.74 10.05
CA LEU A 401 23.94 4.35 10.17
C LEU A 401 23.10 3.91 8.96
N ALA A 402 22.15 4.75 8.53
CA ALA A 402 21.31 4.47 7.36
C ALA A 402 22.15 4.32 6.09
N PHE A 403 23.11 5.20 5.86
CA PHE A 403 24.06 5.09 4.74
C PHE A 403 24.81 3.76 4.78
N GLU A 404 25.36 3.38 5.95
CA GLU A 404 26.15 2.16 6.08
C GLU A 404 25.28 0.89 5.88
N ALA A 405 24.07 0.85 6.44
CA ALA A 405 23.14 -0.27 6.26
C ALA A 405 22.71 -0.43 4.79
N CYS A 406 22.42 0.68 4.11
CA CYS A 406 22.09 0.67 2.67
C CYS A 406 23.31 0.22 1.84
N ARG A 407 24.50 0.77 2.10
CA ARG A 407 25.72 0.41 1.42
C ARG A 407 26.02 -1.07 1.53
N ARG A 408 25.98 -1.63 2.74
CA ARG A 408 26.18 -3.06 2.97
C ARG A 408 25.14 -3.92 2.27
N GLY A 409 23.86 -3.51 2.27
CA GLY A 409 22.81 -4.21 1.54
C GLY A 409 23.05 -4.27 0.02
N ILE A 410 23.77 -3.31 -0.54
CA ILE A 410 24.09 -3.26 -1.99
C ILE A 410 25.44 -3.93 -2.30
N GLU A 411 26.43 -3.84 -1.40
CA GLU A 411 27.80 -4.31 -1.67
C GLU A 411 28.13 -5.67 -1.06
N ASP A 412 27.61 -5.99 0.11
CA ASP A 412 27.98 -7.18 0.89
C ASP A 412 26.93 -8.29 0.80
N LYS A 413 25.70 -7.98 0.38
CA LYS A 413 24.63 -8.93 0.06
C LYS A 413 24.62 -9.22 -1.45
N THR A 414 24.22 -10.42 -1.86
CA THR A 414 24.00 -10.69 -3.28
C THR A 414 22.89 -9.83 -3.86
N LEU A 415 23.07 -9.37 -5.11
CA LEU A 415 22.07 -8.66 -5.90
C LEU A 415 21.04 -9.61 -6.54
N ALA A 416 21.22 -10.93 -6.41
CA ALA A 416 20.24 -11.90 -6.91
C ALA A 416 18.88 -11.69 -6.23
N PRO A 417 17.77 -11.61 -7.01
CA PRO A 417 16.42 -11.41 -6.46
C PRO A 417 16.04 -12.51 -5.46
N TRP A 418 15.28 -12.16 -4.41
CA TRP A 418 14.79 -13.05 -3.37
C TRP A 418 15.89 -13.83 -2.64
N SER A 419 17.09 -13.33 -2.56
CA SER A 419 18.20 -13.97 -1.88
C SER A 419 18.71 -13.15 -0.70
N GLY A 420 18.97 -13.83 0.39
CA GLY A 420 19.61 -13.29 1.59
C GLY A 420 21.06 -13.76 1.74
N ALA A 421 21.67 -14.31 0.69
CA ALA A 421 23.03 -14.75 0.71
C ALA A 421 24.02 -13.57 0.72
N PRO A 422 25.23 -13.73 1.25
CA PRO A 422 26.31 -12.78 1.02
C PRO A 422 26.64 -12.64 -0.47
N ALA A 423 27.28 -11.51 -0.84
CA ALA A 423 27.76 -11.27 -2.19
C ALA A 423 28.62 -12.41 -2.70
N GLY A 424 28.42 -12.80 -3.94
CA GLY A 424 29.06 -13.94 -4.58
C GLY A 424 29.57 -13.63 -5.99
N SER A 425 29.68 -14.65 -6.82
CA SER A 425 30.31 -14.54 -8.16
C SER A 425 29.59 -13.58 -9.11
N LEU A 426 28.26 -13.44 -9.03
CA LEU A 426 27.50 -12.47 -9.81
C LEU A 426 27.80 -11.04 -9.39
N ASP A 427 27.94 -10.82 -8.10
CA ASP A 427 28.21 -9.50 -7.51
C ASP A 427 29.64 -9.06 -7.82
N ASP A 428 30.61 -9.99 -7.78
CA ASP A 428 32.00 -9.73 -8.23
C ASP A 428 32.03 -9.37 -9.71
N PHE A 429 31.24 -10.05 -10.53
CA PHE A 429 31.13 -9.71 -11.96
C PHE A 429 30.54 -8.31 -12.13
N TYR A 430 29.47 -7.96 -11.39
CA TYR A 430 28.85 -6.64 -11.43
C TYR A 430 29.84 -5.54 -11.00
N LYS A 431 30.55 -5.74 -9.88
CA LYS A 431 31.57 -4.78 -9.41
C LYS A 431 32.62 -4.48 -10.46
N LYS A 432 33.02 -5.50 -11.22
CA LYS A 432 34.06 -5.38 -12.27
C LYS A 432 33.53 -4.81 -13.59
N ASN A 433 32.34 -5.24 -14.03
CA ASN A 433 31.85 -5.00 -15.39
C ASN A 433 30.68 -4.01 -15.45
N GLY A 434 30.04 -3.68 -14.30
CA GLY A 434 28.94 -2.74 -14.20
C GLY A 434 27.59 -3.27 -14.72
N TYR A 435 27.41 -4.58 -14.83
CA TYR A 435 26.11 -5.20 -15.14
C TYR A 435 26.07 -6.66 -14.65
N ILE A 436 24.88 -7.18 -14.44
CA ILE A 436 24.67 -8.61 -14.15
C ILE A 436 24.67 -9.40 -15.47
N PRO A 437 25.46 -10.50 -15.59
CA PRO A 437 25.52 -11.28 -16.83
C PRO A 437 24.26 -12.14 -17.01
N ALA A 438 23.64 -12.05 -18.16
CA ALA A 438 22.53 -12.90 -18.57
C ALA A 438 22.99 -14.28 -19.02
N LEU A 439 22.10 -15.26 -18.91
CA LEU A 439 22.27 -16.59 -19.54
C LEU A 439 21.70 -16.54 -20.94
N ALA A 440 22.37 -17.27 -21.87
CA ALA A 440 21.83 -17.51 -23.20
C ALA A 440 20.59 -18.43 -23.14
N PRO A 441 19.66 -18.33 -24.09
CA PRO A 441 18.51 -19.24 -24.14
C PRO A 441 18.94 -20.72 -24.08
N GLY A 442 18.39 -21.43 -23.06
CA GLY A 442 18.72 -22.84 -22.82
C GLY A 442 19.99 -23.10 -22.00
N GLU A 443 20.75 -22.07 -21.65
CA GLU A 443 21.88 -22.19 -20.71
C GLU A 443 21.33 -22.42 -19.29
N LYS A 444 21.98 -23.34 -18.54
CA LYS A 444 21.56 -23.69 -17.19
C LYS A 444 22.17 -22.74 -16.16
N GLU A 445 21.35 -22.35 -15.17
CA GLU A 445 21.86 -21.64 -14.00
C GLU A 445 22.80 -22.52 -13.17
N THR A 446 23.91 -21.96 -12.75
CA THR A 446 24.94 -22.65 -11.94
C THR A 446 25.26 -21.91 -10.64
N VAL A 447 24.73 -20.68 -10.47
CA VAL A 447 24.94 -19.86 -9.29
C VAL A 447 23.89 -20.23 -8.23
N PRO A 448 24.30 -20.77 -7.09
CA PRO A 448 23.37 -21.33 -6.11
C PRO A 448 22.46 -20.30 -5.43
N GLU A 449 22.88 -19.04 -5.37
CA GLU A 449 22.13 -17.93 -4.77
C GLU A 449 20.94 -17.51 -5.63
N VAL A 450 20.91 -17.87 -6.91
CA VAL A 450 19.84 -17.50 -7.83
C VAL A 450 18.60 -18.36 -7.59
N ASN A 451 17.50 -17.70 -7.21
CA ASN A 451 16.21 -18.37 -7.04
C ASN A 451 15.74 -19.01 -8.36
N SER A 452 15.25 -20.25 -8.30
CA SER A 452 14.87 -21.02 -9.49
C SER A 452 13.67 -20.45 -10.26
N PHE A 453 12.78 -19.72 -9.60
CA PHE A 453 11.63 -19.03 -10.19
C PHE A 453 11.97 -17.60 -10.59
N GLU A 454 12.56 -16.83 -9.69
CA GLU A 454 12.88 -15.42 -9.92
C GLU A 454 14.02 -15.19 -10.89
N LYS A 455 14.90 -16.16 -11.08
CA LYS A 455 16.04 -16.05 -12.00
C LYS A 455 16.99 -14.90 -11.65
N ARG A 456 17.84 -14.49 -12.60
CA ARG A 456 18.83 -13.42 -12.43
C ARG A 456 18.25 -12.01 -12.58
N GLN A 457 17.23 -11.84 -13.39
CA GLN A 457 16.67 -10.53 -13.79
C GLN A 457 17.76 -9.50 -14.15
N PRO A 458 18.74 -9.84 -15.00
CA PRO A 458 19.99 -9.07 -15.10
C PRO A 458 19.81 -7.62 -15.54
N VAL A 459 18.79 -7.33 -16.35
CA VAL A 459 18.50 -5.93 -16.75
C VAL A 459 17.85 -5.19 -15.60
N ALA A 460 16.77 -5.71 -15.01
CA ALA A 460 16.07 -5.05 -13.89
C ALA A 460 17.02 -4.79 -12.72
N VAL A 461 17.82 -5.80 -12.33
CA VAL A 461 18.80 -5.68 -11.24
C VAL A 461 19.86 -4.63 -11.55
N THR A 462 20.38 -4.59 -12.78
CA THR A 462 21.41 -3.61 -13.18
C THR A 462 20.86 -2.19 -13.14
N LEU A 463 19.63 -1.96 -13.67
CA LEU A 463 18.98 -0.65 -13.68
C LEU A 463 18.64 -0.20 -12.25
N GLY A 464 17.99 -1.06 -11.47
CA GLY A 464 17.62 -0.76 -10.10
C GLY A 464 18.83 -0.50 -9.20
N THR A 465 19.90 -1.30 -9.33
CA THR A 465 21.14 -1.07 -8.57
C THR A 465 21.82 0.25 -8.97
N ALA A 466 21.76 0.64 -10.24
CA ALA A 466 22.30 1.93 -10.67
C ALA A 466 21.53 3.12 -10.02
N TYR A 467 20.20 2.99 -9.88
CA TYR A 467 19.39 3.95 -9.14
C TYR A 467 19.73 3.93 -7.64
N ASP A 468 19.83 2.75 -7.03
CA ASP A 468 20.21 2.61 -5.61
C ASP A 468 21.58 3.26 -5.33
N GLN A 469 22.55 3.09 -6.24
CA GLN A 469 23.87 3.73 -6.14
C GLN A 469 23.80 5.25 -6.29
N TRP A 470 22.91 5.78 -7.13
CA TRP A 470 22.64 7.23 -7.15
C TRP A 470 22.07 7.71 -5.81
N CYS A 471 21.13 6.98 -5.22
CA CYS A 471 20.58 7.28 -3.89
C CYS A 471 21.68 7.31 -2.82
N LEU A 472 22.61 6.34 -2.84
CA LEU A 472 23.78 6.36 -1.95
C LEU A 472 24.63 7.64 -2.14
N SER A 473 24.81 8.08 -3.39
CA SER A 473 25.54 9.34 -3.65
C SER A 473 24.86 10.55 -3.00
N ARG A 474 23.51 10.57 -3.01
CA ARG A 474 22.73 11.67 -2.41
C ARG A 474 22.86 11.69 -0.87
N ILE A 475 22.85 10.51 -0.25
CA ILE A 475 23.04 10.40 1.21
C ILE A 475 24.47 10.78 1.57
N ALA A 476 25.49 10.36 0.80
CA ALA A 476 26.87 10.73 1.01
C ALA A 476 27.10 12.26 0.87
N ASP A 477 26.44 12.91 -0.10
CA ASP A 477 26.44 14.39 -0.22
C ASP A 477 25.86 15.06 1.02
N HIS A 478 24.73 14.53 1.52
CA HIS A 478 24.10 15.05 2.74
C HIS A 478 25.04 14.92 3.96
N LEU A 479 25.83 13.84 4.03
CA LEU A 479 26.85 13.64 5.07
C LEU A 479 28.14 14.46 4.84
N GLY A 480 28.27 15.14 3.71
CA GLY A 480 29.46 15.94 3.35
C GLY A 480 30.64 15.10 2.83
N ASP A 481 30.43 13.79 2.56
CA ASP A 481 31.46 12.91 1.98
C ASP A 481 31.45 12.94 0.45
N THR A 482 32.07 13.98 -0.10
CA THR A 482 32.12 14.22 -1.55
C THR A 482 32.83 13.09 -2.30
N ALA A 483 33.86 12.48 -1.73
CA ALA A 483 34.61 11.42 -2.41
C ALA A 483 33.76 10.17 -2.60
N THR A 484 33.01 9.77 -1.58
CA THR A 484 32.06 8.67 -1.65
C THR A 484 30.89 9.00 -2.56
N ALA A 485 30.38 10.22 -2.52
CA ALA A 485 29.33 10.68 -3.42
C ALA A 485 29.74 10.58 -4.89
N ASP A 486 30.94 11.05 -5.26
CA ASP A 486 31.47 10.98 -6.61
C ASP A 486 31.68 9.53 -7.09
N TYR A 487 32.16 8.66 -6.19
CA TYR A 487 32.28 7.22 -6.48
C TYR A 487 30.91 6.63 -6.88
N TYR A 488 29.86 6.85 -6.07
CA TYR A 488 28.54 6.29 -6.36
C TYR A 488 27.85 6.97 -7.54
N ARG A 489 28.06 8.26 -7.82
CA ARG A 489 27.60 8.91 -9.05
C ARG A 489 28.18 8.24 -10.31
N THR A 490 29.45 7.80 -10.23
CA THR A 490 30.07 7.05 -11.33
C THR A 490 29.38 5.69 -11.52
N LYS A 491 29.08 4.98 -10.43
CA LYS A 491 28.39 3.69 -10.45
C LYS A 491 26.93 3.81 -10.91
N ALA A 492 26.28 4.91 -10.60
CA ALA A 492 24.93 5.22 -11.06
C ALA A 492 24.77 5.27 -12.59
N LEU A 493 25.86 5.33 -13.35
CA LEU A 493 25.86 5.26 -14.81
C LEU A 493 25.95 3.82 -15.36
N ASN A 494 25.98 2.80 -14.51
CA ASN A 494 26.15 1.40 -14.91
C ASN A 494 25.05 0.89 -15.85
N TYR A 495 23.84 1.47 -15.82
CA TYR A 495 22.76 1.16 -16.77
C TYR A 495 23.20 1.31 -18.24
N ARG A 496 24.15 2.23 -18.54
CA ARG A 496 24.68 2.46 -19.90
C ARG A 496 25.32 1.21 -20.49
N ASN A 497 25.84 0.30 -19.67
CA ASN A 497 26.45 -0.95 -20.12
C ASN A 497 25.47 -1.88 -20.84
N LEU A 498 24.18 -1.77 -20.53
CA LEU A 498 23.13 -2.59 -21.15
C LEU A 498 22.38 -1.84 -22.26
N PHE A 499 22.63 -0.55 -22.47
CA PHE A 499 21.93 0.20 -23.52
C PHE A 499 22.43 -0.20 -24.90
N ASN A 500 21.51 -0.69 -25.74
CA ASN A 500 21.81 -1.05 -27.12
C ASN A 500 21.47 0.14 -28.03
N GLN A 501 22.49 0.76 -28.61
CA GLN A 501 22.36 1.96 -29.46
C GLN A 501 21.53 1.72 -30.72
N ASP A 502 21.59 0.50 -31.30
CA ASP A 502 20.87 0.16 -32.53
C ASP A 502 19.36 0.03 -32.31
N THR A 503 18.96 -0.50 -31.16
CA THR A 503 17.56 -0.77 -30.84
C THR A 503 16.95 0.23 -29.85
N ARG A 504 17.79 0.98 -29.13
CA ARG A 504 17.41 1.92 -28.06
C ARG A 504 16.64 1.26 -26.93
N PHE A 505 16.99 0.01 -26.60
CA PHE A 505 16.50 -0.72 -25.43
C PHE A 505 17.65 -1.07 -24.50
N PHE A 506 17.35 -1.26 -23.22
CA PHE A 506 18.23 -1.99 -22.32
C PHE A 506 18.09 -3.48 -22.67
N HIS A 507 19.18 -4.06 -23.10
CA HIS A 507 19.25 -5.40 -23.66
C HIS A 507 20.17 -6.27 -22.79
N PRO A 508 19.78 -7.51 -22.41
CA PRO A 508 20.64 -8.36 -21.60
C PRO A 508 21.93 -8.72 -22.37
N LYS A 509 23.04 -8.74 -21.62
CA LYS A 509 24.35 -9.17 -22.11
C LYS A 509 24.83 -10.42 -21.39
N ASP A 510 25.51 -11.31 -22.11
CA ASP A 510 26.22 -12.43 -21.54
C ASP A 510 27.51 -12.01 -20.80
N LYS A 511 28.19 -12.96 -20.17
CA LYS A 511 29.47 -12.73 -19.47
C LYS A 511 30.62 -12.26 -20.37
N ASP A 512 30.52 -12.43 -21.68
CA ASP A 512 31.51 -12.01 -22.67
C ASP A 512 31.17 -10.62 -23.27
N GLY A 513 30.12 -9.95 -22.79
CA GLY A 513 29.67 -8.64 -23.21
C GLY A 513 28.85 -8.61 -24.51
N ARG A 514 28.39 -9.77 -24.99
CA ARG A 514 27.56 -9.89 -26.20
C ARG A 514 26.09 -9.79 -25.83
N PHE A 515 25.31 -9.04 -26.60
CA PHE A 515 23.85 -9.00 -26.44
C PHE A 515 23.23 -10.36 -26.76
N ILE A 516 22.29 -10.78 -25.90
CA ILE A 516 21.55 -12.04 -26.05
C ILE A 516 20.76 -12.05 -27.36
N GLN A 517 20.89 -13.14 -28.14
CA GLN A 517 20.16 -13.34 -29.38
C GLN A 517 19.73 -14.83 -29.53
N PRO A 518 18.55 -15.12 -30.11
CA PRO A 518 17.50 -14.18 -30.52
C PRO A 518 16.80 -13.53 -29.30
N PHE A 519 16.23 -12.34 -29.47
CA PHE A 519 15.58 -11.62 -28.40
C PHE A 519 14.29 -10.92 -28.86
N ASP A 520 13.18 -11.12 -28.16
CA ASP A 520 11.88 -10.45 -28.40
C ASP A 520 11.61 -9.45 -27.28
N TYR A 521 11.64 -8.17 -27.60
CA TYR A 521 11.44 -7.08 -26.64
C TYR A 521 10.04 -7.03 -26.00
N ARG A 522 9.04 -7.71 -26.58
CA ARG A 522 7.68 -7.78 -26.04
C ARG A 522 7.51 -8.87 -24.99
N PHE A 523 8.26 -9.98 -25.14
CA PHE A 523 8.13 -11.16 -24.26
C PHE A 523 9.34 -11.34 -23.33
N SER A 524 10.55 -10.97 -23.78
CA SER A 524 11.74 -10.82 -22.93
C SER A 524 12.06 -12.02 -22.04
N GLY A 525 11.84 -13.23 -22.51
CA GLY A 525 12.11 -14.46 -21.76
C GLY A 525 10.86 -15.21 -21.35
N GLY A 526 10.93 -15.99 -20.28
CA GLY A 526 9.86 -16.83 -19.79
C GLY A 526 8.82 -16.09 -18.96
N MET A 527 8.11 -16.82 -18.11
CA MET A 527 7.01 -16.30 -17.30
C MET A 527 7.45 -15.13 -16.43
N GLY A 528 6.73 -14.03 -16.51
CA GLY A 528 7.03 -12.77 -15.82
C GLY A 528 8.30 -12.10 -16.29
N ALA A 529 8.83 -12.48 -17.46
CA ALA A 529 10.08 -11.96 -18.03
C ALA A 529 11.33 -12.13 -17.14
N ARG A 530 11.28 -12.98 -16.13
CA ARG A 530 12.27 -13.08 -15.03
C ARG A 530 13.66 -13.53 -15.47
N GLU A 531 13.81 -14.18 -16.63
CA GLU A 531 15.13 -14.49 -17.18
C GLU A 531 15.98 -13.23 -17.38
N TYR A 532 15.37 -12.08 -17.72
CA TYR A 532 16.09 -10.86 -18.09
C TYR A 532 15.61 -9.61 -17.37
N TYR A 533 14.31 -9.51 -17.04
CA TYR A 533 13.68 -8.38 -16.37
C TYR A 533 12.96 -8.86 -15.10
N GLY A 534 12.13 -8.04 -14.48
CA GLY A 534 11.26 -8.42 -13.37
C GLY A 534 9.81 -8.12 -13.72
N GLU A 535 8.94 -9.15 -13.74
CA GLU A 535 7.48 -9.06 -13.94
C GLU A 535 6.99 -8.46 -15.25
N ASN A 536 7.79 -7.62 -15.90
CA ASN A 536 7.47 -6.87 -17.09
C ASN A 536 8.53 -7.07 -18.18
N ASN A 537 8.29 -6.52 -19.36
CA ASN A 537 9.15 -6.71 -20.53
C ASN A 537 10.10 -5.52 -20.80
N ALA A 538 10.89 -5.63 -21.86
CA ALA A 538 11.85 -4.61 -22.26
C ALA A 538 11.20 -3.25 -22.56
N TRP A 539 9.95 -3.20 -23.04
CA TRP A 539 9.26 -1.96 -23.31
C TRP A 539 9.00 -1.13 -22.05
N VAL A 540 8.69 -1.77 -20.92
CA VAL A 540 8.53 -1.09 -19.63
C VAL A 540 9.89 -0.67 -19.08
N TYR A 541 10.83 -1.62 -18.97
CA TYR A 541 12.15 -1.36 -18.41
C TYR A 541 13.03 -0.40 -19.22
N ARG A 542 12.67 -0.13 -20.47
CA ARG A 542 13.33 0.88 -21.31
C ARG A 542 13.41 2.27 -20.65
N TRP A 543 12.50 2.56 -19.73
CA TRP A 543 12.33 3.85 -19.09
C TRP A 543 12.81 3.88 -17.64
N ASP A 544 13.27 2.75 -17.12
CA ASP A 544 13.58 2.58 -15.69
C ASP A 544 14.98 3.14 -15.32
N VAL A 545 15.17 4.42 -15.61
CA VAL A 545 16.32 5.24 -15.20
C VAL A 545 15.82 6.55 -14.62
N PRO A 546 15.04 6.52 -13.52
CA PRO A 546 14.37 7.72 -13.02
C PRO A 546 15.34 8.80 -12.53
N HIS A 547 16.54 8.43 -12.07
CA HIS A 547 17.55 9.35 -11.57
C HIS A 547 18.26 10.16 -12.66
N ASN A 548 18.26 9.66 -13.91
CA ASN A 548 19.02 10.31 -14.99
C ASN A 548 18.29 10.33 -16.34
N ILE A 549 17.11 10.93 -16.35
CA ILE A 549 16.27 11.04 -17.54
C ILE A 549 16.93 11.90 -18.62
N ALA A 550 17.68 12.94 -18.27
CA ALA A 550 18.41 13.77 -19.23
C ALA A 550 19.43 12.96 -20.05
N ASP A 551 20.16 12.04 -19.39
CA ASP A 551 21.07 11.14 -20.09
C ASP A 551 20.33 10.11 -20.95
N LEU A 552 19.22 9.56 -20.44
CA LEU A 552 18.39 8.65 -21.21
C LEU A 552 17.85 9.31 -22.49
N ILE A 553 17.45 10.56 -22.44
CA ILE A 553 17.06 11.36 -23.61
C ILE A 553 18.24 11.46 -24.59
N THR A 554 19.44 11.72 -24.09
CA THR A 554 20.66 11.81 -24.92
C THR A 554 20.97 10.46 -25.58
N LEU A 555 20.94 9.34 -24.82
CA LEU A 555 21.18 8.00 -25.33
C LEU A 555 20.17 7.60 -26.42
N MET A 556 18.93 8.06 -26.31
CA MET A 556 17.89 7.83 -27.32
C MET A 556 17.98 8.71 -28.57
N GLY A 557 18.91 9.65 -28.60
CA GLY A 557 19.15 10.53 -29.77
C GLY A 557 18.43 11.88 -29.68
N GLY A 558 18.15 12.36 -28.47
CA GLY A 558 17.58 13.67 -28.17
C GLY A 558 16.06 13.68 -27.94
N PRO A 559 15.49 14.83 -27.57
CA PRO A 559 14.11 14.95 -27.11
C PRO A 559 13.07 14.48 -28.13
N GLU A 560 13.28 14.72 -29.42
CA GLU A 560 12.36 14.33 -30.48
C GLU A 560 12.31 12.80 -30.62
N ALA A 561 13.48 12.17 -30.70
CA ALA A 561 13.58 10.71 -30.79
C ALA A 561 13.01 10.02 -29.54
N PHE A 562 13.31 10.56 -28.36
CA PHE A 562 12.76 10.11 -27.08
C PHE A 562 11.21 10.16 -27.08
N ASN A 563 10.63 11.30 -27.44
CA ASN A 563 9.19 11.48 -27.50
C ASN A 563 8.52 10.51 -28.51
N ASN A 564 9.15 10.27 -29.65
CA ASN A 564 8.63 9.35 -30.67
C ASN A 564 8.60 7.90 -30.14
N GLU A 565 9.64 7.46 -29.45
CA GLU A 565 9.68 6.13 -28.85
C GLU A 565 8.72 6.00 -27.67
N LEU A 566 8.53 7.05 -26.87
CA LEU A 566 7.56 7.08 -25.80
C LEU A 566 6.12 7.03 -26.33
N ASP A 567 5.80 7.78 -27.40
CA ASP A 567 4.52 7.66 -28.08
C ASP A 567 4.31 6.28 -28.71
N ARG A 568 5.38 5.68 -29.25
CA ARG A 568 5.34 4.32 -29.81
C ARG A 568 4.97 3.27 -28.76
N MET A 569 5.48 3.35 -27.53
CA MET A 569 5.12 2.44 -26.44
C MET A 569 3.61 2.35 -26.25
N PHE A 570 2.92 3.47 -26.24
CA PHE A 570 1.45 3.51 -26.06
C PHE A 570 0.64 3.04 -27.28
N ASN A 571 1.30 2.70 -28.39
CA ASN A 571 0.68 2.24 -29.63
C ASN A 571 1.21 0.89 -30.12
N GLU A 572 2.33 0.41 -29.57
CA GLU A 572 2.94 -0.86 -29.97
C GLU A 572 2.01 -2.04 -29.63
N PRO A 573 1.67 -2.89 -30.59
CA PRO A 573 0.79 -4.04 -30.34
C PRO A 573 1.45 -5.07 -29.42
N LEU A 574 0.64 -5.87 -28.73
CA LEU A 574 1.13 -6.94 -27.85
C LEU A 574 1.95 -7.99 -28.59
N GLY A 575 1.72 -8.19 -29.89
CA GLY A 575 2.49 -9.13 -30.74
C GLY A 575 1.98 -10.56 -30.72
N LYS A 576 1.12 -10.91 -29.76
CA LYS A 576 0.40 -12.18 -29.63
C LYS A 576 -1.06 -11.93 -29.30
N SER A 577 -1.88 -12.98 -29.21
CA SER A 577 -3.20 -12.90 -28.63
C SER A 577 -3.10 -12.47 -27.15
N LYS A 578 -4.15 -11.83 -26.62
CA LYS A 578 -4.19 -11.46 -25.20
C LYS A 578 -3.96 -12.65 -24.28
N PHE A 579 -4.57 -13.79 -24.61
CA PHE A 579 -4.41 -15.02 -23.84
C PHE A 579 -2.94 -15.46 -23.74
N GLU A 580 -2.23 -15.52 -24.87
CA GLU A 580 -0.82 -15.90 -24.90
C GLU A 580 0.08 -14.87 -24.22
N PHE A 581 -0.24 -13.58 -24.39
CA PHE A 581 0.52 -12.49 -23.78
C PHE A 581 0.43 -12.53 -22.26
N PHE A 582 -0.78 -12.57 -21.70
CA PHE A 582 -0.97 -12.59 -20.26
C PHE A 582 -0.62 -13.92 -19.60
N ALA A 583 -0.67 -15.05 -20.33
CA ALA A 583 -0.14 -16.31 -19.83
C ALA A 583 1.37 -16.25 -19.58
N GLN A 584 2.09 -15.41 -20.31
CA GLN A 584 3.53 -15.21 -20.14
C GLN A 584 3.86 -14.02 -19.22
N LEU A 585 3.07 -12.95 -19.27
CA LEU A 585 3.28 -11.70 -18.54
C LEU A 585 2.01 -11.34 -17.74
N PRO A 586 1.69 -12.08 -16.67
CA PRO A 586 0.45 -11.90 -15.91
C PRO A 586 0.36 -10.51 -15.21
N ASP A 587 1.51 -9.96 -14.81
CA ASP A 587 1.59 -8.65 -14.14
C ASP A 587 1.49 -7.47 -15.12
N HIS A 588 1.50 -7.73 -16.44
CA HIS A 588 1.44 -6.71 -17.47
C HIS A 588 -0.01 -6.38 -17.89
N THR A 589 -0.91 -6.23 -16.93
CA THR A 589 -2.31 -5.83 -17.17
C THR A 589 -2.45 -4.30 -17.23
N GLY A 590 -3.67 -3.78 -17.39
CA GLY A 590 -3.86 -2.35 -17.54
C GLY A 590 -3.22 -1.75 -18.80
N ASN A 591 -3.18 -2.49 -19.90
CA ASN A 591 -2.41 -2.12 -21.10
C ASN A 591 -2.95 -0.92 -21.85
N VAL A 592 -2.01 -0.08 -22.28
CA VAL A 592 -2.16 0.86 -23.40
C VAL A 592 -0.97 0.67 -24.34
N GLY A 593 -1.14 -0.13 -25.39
CA GLY A 593 -0.02 -0.66 -26.16
C GLY A 593 0.85 -1.56 -25.29
N GLN A 594 2.14 -1.30 -25.23
CA GLN A 594 3.11 -1.98 -24.38
C GLN A 594 3.29 -1.32 -23.00
N PHE A 595 2.59 -0.21 -22.73
CA PHE A 595 2.51 0.38 -21.40
C PHE A 595 1.59 -0.46 -20.50
N SER A 596 2.00 -0.73 -19.26
CA SER A 596 1.21 -1.41 -18.25
C SER A 596 0.86 -0.46 -17.11
N MET A 597 -0.42 -0.19 -16.86
CA MET A 597 -0.82 0.62 -15.70
C MET A 597 -0.76 -0.19 -14.39
N ALA A 598 -0.72 -1.50 -14.50
CA ALA A 598 -0.86 -2.42 -13.39
C ALA A 598 0.44 -2.73 -12.64
N ASN A 599 1.59 -2.24 -13.10
CA ASN A 599 2.88 -2.61 -12.52
C ASN A 599 3.75 -1.38 -12.27
N GLU A 600 4.38 -1.34 -11.12
CA GLU A 600 5.04 -0.18 -10.53
C GLU A 600 6.16 0.42 -11.40
N PRO A 601 7.00 -0.35 -12.09
CA PRO A 601 8.01 0.22 -13.00
C PRO A 601 7.45 1.11 -14.11
N SER A 602 6.13 1.06 -14.36
CA SER A 602 5.48 1.90 -15.37
C SER A 602 4.97 3.24 -14.83
N LEU A 603 4.79 3.40 -13.51
CA LEU A 603 4.02 4.51 -12.93
C LEU A 603 4.60 5.90 -13.27
N HIS A 604 5.92 6.03 -13.38
CA HIS A 604 6.59 7.30 -13.72
C HIS A 604 6.55 7.61 -15.23
N VAL A 605 6.37 6.59 -16.09
CA VAL A 605 6.53 6.72 -17.55
C VAL A 605 5.65 7.81 -18.18
N PRO A 606 4.36 7.99 -17.81
CA PRO A 606 3.53 9.05 -18.36
C PRO A 606 4.03 10.47 -18.08
N TYR A 607 4.88 10.66 -17.07
CA TYR A 607 5.44 11.94 -16.66
C TYR A 607 6.73 12.31 -17.42
N LEU A 608 7.33 11.36 -18.14
CA LEU A 608 8.61 11.57 -18.82
C LEU A 608 8.56 12.65 -19.92
N TYR A 609 7.39 12.95 -20.47
CA TYR A 609 7.22 14.05 -21.41
C TYR A 609 7.53 15.43 -20.80
N ASN A 610 7.49 15.57 -19.47
CA ASN A 610 7.88 16.79 -18.77
C ASN A 610 9.38 17.10 -18.93
N TYR A 611 10.21 16.06 -19.08
CA TYR A 611 11.66 16.17 -19.24
C TYR A 611 12.08 16.44 -20.69
N SER A 612 11.17 16.27 -21.64
CA SER A 612 11.43 16.35 -23.07
C SER A 612 10.66 17.48 -23.80
N GLY A 613 10.17 18.47 -23.02
CA GLY A 613 9.52 19.68 -23.55
C GLY A 613 8.10 19.47 -24.08
N GLN A 614 7.41 18.39 -23.70
CA GLN A 614 6.05 18.13 -24.14
C GLN A 614 5.08 17.80 -22.95
N PRO A 615 5.01 18.63 -21.89
CA PRO A 615 4.20 18.37 -20.70
C PRO A 615 2.71 18.23 -21.01
N TRP A 616 2.21 18.81 -22.10
CA TRP A 616 0.82 18.62 -22.54
C TRP A 616 0.51 17.14 -22.84
N LYS A 617 1.50 16.31 -23.22
CA LYS A 617 1.32 14.87 -23.39
C LYS A 617 1.19 14.15 -22.06
N THR A 618 1.98 14.52 -21.05
CA THR A 618 1.78 14.05 -19.66
C THR A 618 0.35 14.30 -19.22
N GLN A 619 -0.15 15.55 -19.37
CA GLN A 619 -1.50 15.93 -18.97
C GLN A 619 -2.56 15.07 -19.65
N LYS A 620 -2.42 14.82 -20.95
CA LYS A 620 -3.31 13.95 -21.73
C LYS A 620 -3.26 12.49 -21.25
N ARG A 621 -2.06 11.95 -21.06
CA ARG A 621 -1.85 10.55 -20.70
C ARG A 621 -2.40 10.25 -19.30
N ILE A 622 -2.05 11.05 -18.30
CA ILE A 622 -2.50 10.87 -16.92
C ILE A 622 -4.02 10.91 -16.83
N ARG A 623 -4.67 11.93 -17.41
CA ARG A 623 -6.15 12.03 -17.41
C ARG A 623 -6.81 10.82 -18.09
N ARG A 624 -6.23 10.33 -19.18
CA ARG A 624 -6.74 9.16 -19.86
C ARG A 624 -6.57 7.89 -19.05
N LEU A 625 -5.39 7.67 -18.44
CA LEU A 625 -5.10 6.49 -17.64
C LEU A 625 -5.98 6.42 -16.40
N LEU A 626 -6.14 7.55 -15.69
CA LEU A 626 -7.03 7.62 -14.52
C LEU A 626 -8.46 7.24 -14.91
N ARG A 627 -9.01 7.82 -15.98
CA ARG A 627 -10.38 7.51 -16.44
C ARG A 627 -10.55 6.10 -16.99
N GLN A 628 -9.52 5.51 -17.56
CA GLN A 628 -9.58 4.19 -18.17
C GLN A 628 -9.50 3.06 -17.16
N TRP A 629 -8.65 3.21 -16.13
CA TRP A 629 -8.25 2.08 -15.30
C TRP A 629 -8.68 2.17 -13.85
N PHE A 630 -9.03 3.37 -13.35
CA PHE A 630 -9.46 3.53 -11.96
C PHE A 630 -10.94 3.92 -11.90
N ARG A 631 -11.74 3.04 -11.29
CA ARG A 631 -13.20 3.16 -11.26
C ARG A 631 -13.73 2.80 -9.87
N ASN A 632 -14.89 3.37 -9.52
CA ASN A 632 -15.60 3.05 -8.29
C ASN A 632 -16.44 1.77 -8.46
N ASP A 633 -15.76 0.64 -8.74
CA ASP A 633 -16.38 -0.69 -8.88
C ASP A 633 -15.43 -1.82 -8.46
N LEU A 634 -15.96 -3.06 -8.41
CA LEU A 634 -15.20 -4.26 -8.01
C LEU A 634 -13.97 -4.55 -8.88
N MET A 635 -13.95 -4.09 -10.13
CA MET A 635 -12.82 -4.23 -11.07
C MET A 635 -12.11 -2.89 -11.28
N GLY A 636 -12.20 -2.01 -10.30
CA GLY A 636 -11.77 -0.61 -10.38
C GLY A 636 -10.28 -0.37 -10.31
N LEU A 637 -9.44 -1.43 -10.23
CA LEU A 637 -7.98 -1.36 -10.33
C LEU A 637 -7.47 -2.23 -11.48
N PRO A 638 -6.38 -1.83 -12.16
CA PRO A 638 -5.86 -2.56 -13.32
C PRO A 638 -5.05 -3.81 -12.97
N GLY A 639 -4.57 -3.96 -11.75
CA GLY A 639 -3.73 -5.06 -11.24
C GLY A 639 -3.57 -5.01 -9.74
N ASP A 640 -2.52 -5.61 -9.21
CA ASP A 640 -2.23 -5.63 -7.78
C ASP A 640 -2.01 -4.20 -7.26
N GLU A 641 -2.39 -3.96 -6.03
CA GLU A 641 -2.32 -2.64 -5.40
C GLU A 641 -0.97 -2.40 -4.71
N ASP A 642 -0.38 -3.48 -4.22
CA ASP A 642 0.97 -3.59 -3.68
C ASP A 642 1.30 -2.60 -2.54
N GLY A 643 0.52 -2.76 -1.45
CA GLY A 643 0.84 -2.13 -0.16
C GLY A 643 0.77 -0.59 -0.14
N GLY A 644 0.01 0.01 -1.03
CA GLY A 644 -0.07 1.46 -1.21
C GLY A 644 0.74 1.97 -2.41
N GLY A 645 1.46 1.11 -3.13
CA GLY A 645 2.27 1.46 -4.29
C GLY A 645 1.44 2.08 -5.42
N MET A 646 0.43 1.36 -5.91
CA MET A 646 -0.44 1.85 -6.97
C MET A 646 -1.39 2.95 -6.49
N THR A 647 -1.98 2.82 -5.31
CA THR A 647 -2.97 3.81 -4.83
C THR A 647 -2.34 5.14 -4.46
N SER A 648 -1.08 5.19 -4.04
CA SER A 648 -0.35 6.46 -3.87
C SER A 648 -0.11 7.18 -5.21
N PHE A 649 0.13 6.44 -6.30
CA PHE A 649 0.13 7.03 -7.65
C PHE A 649 -1.21 7.68 -7.98
N VAL A 650 -2.34 7.03 -7.65
CA VAL A 650 -3.68 7.58 -7.88
C VAL A 650 -3.88 8.87 -7.10
N VAL A 651 -3.54 8.88 -5.80
CA VAL A 651 -3.65 10.07 -4.94
C VAL A 651 -2.87 11.24 -5.55
N PHE A 652 -1.59 11.05 -5.82
CA PHE A 652 -0.77 12.11 -6.42
C PHE A 652 -1.29 12.56 -7.78
N SER A 653 -1.59 11.63 -8.67
CA SER A 653 -2.01 11.95 -10.04
C SER A 653 -3.35 12.69 -10.07
N MET A 654 -4.30 12.34 -9.18
CA MET A 654 -5.57 13.05 -9.06
C MET A 654 -5.41 14.46 -8.48
N MET A 655 -4.42 14.69 -7.62
CA MET A 655 -4.03 16.03 -7.16
C MET A 655 -3.31 16.83 -8.25
N GLY A 656 -2.76 16.17 -9.26
CA GLY A 656 -1.99 16.78 -10.35
C GLY A 656 -0.50 16.82 -10.12
N LEU A 657 0.05 16.01 -9.23
CA LEU A 657 1.48 15.89 -8.91
C LEU A 657 1.96 14.44 -9.06
N TYR A 658 3.26 14.22 -9.13
CA TYR A 658 3.88 12.89 -8.98
C TYR A 658 5.39 12.98 -8.70
N PRO A 659 5.93 12.24 -7.70
CA PRO A 659 7.36 12.19 -7.38
C PRO A 659 8.10 11.20 -8.31
N VAL A 660 8.44 11.60 -9.54
CA VAL A 660 9.07 10.73 -10.54
C VAL A 660 10.38 10.11 -10.04
N THR A 661 11.15 10.87 -9.26
CA THR A 661 12.49 10.48 -8.80
C THR A 661 12.61 10.70 -7.30
N PRO A 662 12.18 9.76 -6.44
CA PRO A 662 12.50 9.81 -5.01
C PRO A 662 14.02 9.96 -4.81
N GLY A 663 14.43 10.81 -3.84
CA GLY A 663 15.80 11.29 -3.70
C GLY A 663 16.05 12.65 -4.34
N THR A 664 15.05 13.19 -5.09
CA THR A 664 14.98 14.60 -5.45
C THR A 664 13.83 15.27 -4.70
N ALA A 665 14.03 16.48 -4.21
CA ALA A 665 12.98 17.24 -3.56
C ALA A 665 12.04 17.92 -4.60
N ALA A 666 11.47 17.14 -5.53
CA ALA A 666 10.68 17.67 -6.65
C ALA A 666 9.49 16.75 -6.99
N TYR A 667 8.38 17.38 -7.41
CA TYR A 667 7.18 16.70 -7.90
C TYR A 667 6.85 17.18 -9.31
N ASN A 668 6.65 16.27 -10.24
CA ASN A 668 6.21 16.60 -11.60
C ASN A 668 4.75 17.06 -11.57
N ILE A 669 4.40 18.07 -12.36
CA ILE A 669 3.04 18.55 -12.54
C ILE A 669 2.40 17.77 -13.69
N GLY A 670 1.24 17.15 -13.38
CA GLY A 670 0.40 16.45 -14.34
C GLY A 670 -0.83 17.25 -14.72
N SER A 671 -1.99 16.62 -14.64
CA SER A 671 -3.29 17.26 -14.85
C SER A 671 -4.25 16.84 -13.75
N PRO A 672 -4.58 17.69 -12.79
CA PRO A 672 -5.44 17.33 -11.67
C PRO A 672 -6.85 16.96 -12.13
N LEU A 673 -7.49 16.01 -11.44
CA LEU A 673 -8.92 15.76 -11.55
C LEU A 673 -9.71 16.67 -10.61
N SER A 674 -9.12 17.06 -9.50
CA SER A 674 -9.71 17.98 -8.53
C SER A 674 -9.69 19.41 -9.04
N GLY A 675 -10.79 20.12 -8.84
CA GLY A 675 -10.86 21.58 -9.06
C GLY A 675 -10.14 22.36 -7.97
N ASN A 676 -10.10 21.82 -6.76
CA ASN A 676 -9.35 22.35 -5.62
C ASN A 676 -8.88 21.21 -4.72
N THR A 677 -7.59 21.19 -4.44
CA THR A 677 -6.97 20.29 -3.45
C THR A 677 -6.29 21.12 -2.37
N LYS A 678 -6.52 20.76 -1.11
CA LYS A 678 -5.81 21.33 0.03
C LYS A 678 -5.02 20.24 0.73
N ILE A 679 -3.73 20.47 0.91
CA ILE A 679 -2.84 19.59 1.67
C ILE A 679 -2.55 20.30 3.00
N HIS A 680 -3.02 19.71 4.09
CA HIS A 680 -2.75 20.18 5.45
C HIS A 680 -1.43 19.60 5.93
N LEU A 681 -0.44 20.47 6.09
CA LEU A 681 0.93 20.10 6.47
C LEU A 681 1.04 19.95 7.99
N ALA A 682 2.02 19.18 8.43
CA ALA A 682 2.21 18.86 9.85
C ALA A 682 2.50 20.10 10.71
N ASP A 683 3.08 21.17 10.15
CA ASP A 683 3.35 22.42 10.84
C ASP A 683 2.15 23.40 10.89
N GLY A 684 0.96 22.92 10.47
CA GLY A 684 -0.29 23.67 10.46
C GLY A 684 -0.47 24.59 9.26
N LYS A 685 0.47 24.65 8.33
CA LYS A 685 0.29 25.35 7.05
C LYS A 685 -0.61 24.54 6.12
N THR A 686 -1.08 25.19 5.06
CA THR A 686 -1.83 24.55 3.98
C THR A 686 -1.22 24.92 2.64
N PHE A 687 -1.07 23.92 1.77
CA PHE A 687 -0.76 24.13 0.37
C PHE A 687 -1.99 23.81 -0.49
N GLU A 688 -2.38 24.74 -1.36
CA GLU A 688 -3.53 24.57 -2.25
C GLU A 688 -3.11 24.37 -3.70
N ILE A 689 -3.80 23.45 -4.38
CA ILE A 689 -3.71 23.30 -5.85
C ILE A 689 -5.10 23.63 -6.40
N VAL A 690 -5.20 24.76 -7.13
CA VAL A 690 -6.47 25.23 -7.68
C VAL A 690 -6.43 25.11 -9.22
N ALA A 691 -7.30 24.29 -9.78
CA ALA A 691 -7.40 24.07 -11.22
C ALA A 691 -8.68 24.74 -11.77
N HIS A 692 -8.53 26.01 -12.16
CA HIS A 692 -9.64 26.78 -12.74
C HIS A 692 -10.14 26.15 -14.04
N ASN A 693 -11.44 26.02 -14.18
CA ASN A 693 -12.13 25.40 -15.32
C ASN A 693 -11.79 23.91 -15.53
N CYS A 694 -11.30 23.20 -14.49
CA CYS A 694 -11.02 21.78 -14.57
C CYS A 694 -12.27 20.98 -14.95
N SER A 695 -12.17 20.12 -15.95
CA SER A 695 -13.20 19.18 -16.38
C SER A 695 -12.57 18.06 -17.21
N ASP A 696 -13.34 17.07 -17.62
CA ASP A 696 -12.82 15.99 -18.49
C ASP A 696 -12.34 16.51 -19.85
N ASP A 697 -12.95 17.57 -20.37
CA ASP A 697 -12.51 18.22 -21.60
C ASP A 697 -11.32 19.17 -21.35
N ASN A 698 -11.39 19.96 -20.28
CA ASN A 698 -10.37 20.96 -19.94
C ASN A 698 -9.26 20.31 -19.10
N LYS A 699 -8.42 19.53 -19.75
CA LYS A 699 -7.32 18.77 -19.13
C LYS A 699 -5.92 19.37 -19.34
N TYR A 700 -5.80 20.40 -20.19
CA TYR A 700 -4.53 20.99 -20.55
C TYR A 700 -4.29 22.30 -19.81
N ILE A 701 -3.13 22.44 -19.18
CA ILE A 701 -2.72 23.66 -18.52
C ILE A 701 -2.43 24.73 -19.57
N GLN A 702 -3.14 25.85 -19.47
CA GLN A 702 -2.95 27.04 -20.35
C GLN A 702 -1.94 28.02 -19.73
N SER A 703 -1.99 28.21 -18.43
CA SER A 703 -1.05 28.99 -17.63
C SER A 703 -1.05 28.53 -16.20
N ALA A 704 0.01 28.86 -15.47
CA ALA A 704 0.08 28.59 -14.04
C ALA A 704 0.66 29.79 -13.28
N THR A 705 0.32 29.90 -12.01
CA THR A 705 0.98 30.79 -11.04
C THR A 705 1.29 30.04 -9.76
N LEU A 706 2.44 30.33 -9.15
CA LEU A 706 2.79 29.89 -7.81
C LEU A 706 2.85 31.12 -6.90
N ASN A 707 1.98 31.14 -5.88
CA ASN A 707 1.85 32.28 -4.98
C ASN A 707 1.63 33.62 -5.72
N GLY A 708 0.80 33.61 -6.77
CA GLY A 708 0.48 34.77 -7.61
C GLY A 708 1.54 35.20 -8.61
N LYS A 709 2.68 34.51 -8.71
CA LYS A 709 3.72 34.76 -9.69
C LYS A 709 3.61 33.78 -10.87
N PRO A 710 3.83 34.21 -12.13
CA PRO A 710 3.83 33.31 -13.28
C PRO A 710 4.77 32.12 -13.05
N TYR A 711 4.30 30.91 -13.43
CA TYR A 711 5.02 29.66 -13.21
C TYR A 711 4.97 28.78 -14.46
N ASP A 712 6.12 28.64 -15.12
CA ASP A 712 6.24 27.93 -16.40
C ASP A 712 7.07 26.64 -16.31
N LYS A 713 7.24 26.10 -15.09
CA LYS A 713 7.92 24.82 -14.87
C LYS A 713 6.90 23.68 -14.79
N PRO A 714 7.13 22.54 -15.47
CA PRO A 714 6.25 21.36 -15.37
C PRO A 714 6.53 20.51 -14.10
N TRP A 715 7.06 21.11 -13.05
CA TRP A 715 7.37 20.52 -11.75
C TRP A 715 7.37 21.56 -10.65
N ILE A 716 7.28 21.15 -9.40
CA ILE A 716 7.33 22.01 -8.21
C ILE A 716 8.30 21.43 -7.19
N ALA A 717 9.04 22.29 -6.49
CA ALA A 717 9.94 21.87 -5.42
C ALA A 717 9.14 21.48 -4.14
N HIS A 718 9.68 20.54 -3.39
CA HIS A 718 9.12 20.14 -2.08
C HIS A 718 9.05 21.33 -1.12
N GLU A 719 10.08 22.15 -1.08
CA GLU A 719 10.14 23.36 -0.26
C GLU A 719 9.00 24.34 -0.58
N ASP A 720 8.64 24.51 -1.86
CA ASP A 720 7.53 25.38 -2.27
C ASP A 720 6.20 24.90 -1.67
N ILE A 721 6.01 23.58 -1.57
CA ILE A 721 4.82 22.98 -0.93
C ILE A 721 4.88 23.19 0.59
N MET A 722 6.01 22.87 1.22
CA MET A 722 6.16 22.93 2.69
C MET A 722 6.12 24.36 3.24
N ASN A 723 6.39 25.35 2.41
CA ASN A 723 6.23 26.76 2.79
C ASN A 723 4.75 27.17 2.85
N GLY A 724 3.83 26.33 2.38
CA GLY A 724 2.42 26.64 2.20
C GLY A 724 2.18 27.59 1.02
N GLY A 725 0.92 27.89 0.74
CA GLY A 725 0.57 28.80 -0.37
C GLY A 725 -0.28 28.15 -1.44
N LYS A 726 -0.11 28.56 -2.70
CA LYS A 726 -1.04 28.14 -3.75
C LYS A 726 -0.37 27.97 -5.11
N LEU A 727 -0.61 26.83 -5.73
CA LEU A 727 -0.40 26.58 -7.16
C LEU A 727 -1.73 26.74 -7.88
N GLU A 728 -1.87 27.74 -8.75
CA GLU A 728 -3.07 27.97 -9.55
C GLU A 728 -2.81 27.57 -11.01
N LEU A 729 -3.68 26.73 -11.54
CA LEU A 729 -3.61 26.22 -12.92
C LEU A 729 -4.86 26.68 -13.67
N VAL A 730 -4.70 27.32 -14.82
CA VAL A 730 -5.83 27.60 -15.73
C VAL A 730 -5.93 26.48 -16.75
N MET A 731 -7.02 25.75 -16.71
CA MET A 731 -7.22 24.56 -17.54
C MET A 731 -8.00 24.90 -18.81
N GLY A 732 -7.72 24.20 -19.92
CA GLY A 732 -8.42 24.34 -21.20
C GLY A 732 -8.49 23.04 -21.99
N SER A 733 -9.32 23.02 -23.02
CA SER A 733 -9.61 21.83 -23.83
C SER A 733 -8.59 21.55 -24.93
N LYS A 734 -7.70 22.52 -25.24
CA LYS A 734 -6.69 22.37 -26.29
C LYS A 734 -5.29 22.32 -25.70
N PRO A 735 -4.40 21.48 -26.24
CA PRO A 735 -3.01 21.42 -25.78
C PRO A 735 -2.33 22.79 -25.90
N ASN A 736 -1.77 23.29 -24.80
CA ASN A 736 -0.81 24.38 -24.83
C ASN A 736 0.61 23.78 -24.97
N LYS A 737 1.23 24.00 -26.12
CA LYS A 737 2.55 23.43 -26.43
C LYS A 737 3.71 24.29 -26.00
N SER A 738 3.45 25.46 -25.42
CA SER A 738 4.49 26.40 -24.95
C SER A 738 4.68 26.38 -23.44
N TRP A 739 3.63 26.12 -22.64
CA TRP A 739 3.77 26.03 -21.18
C TRP A 739 4.66 24.85 -20.78
N GLY A 740 5.70 25.11 -20.00
CA GLY A 740 6.62 24.09 -19.49
C GLY A 740 7.49 23.44 -20.58
N ALA A 741 7.56 24.02 -21.79
CA ALA A 741 8.30 23.46 -22.91
C ALA A 741 9.74 23.97 -23.04
N ASP A 742 10.12 24.98 -22.26
CA ASP A 742 11.48 25.52 -22.24
C ASP A 742 12.46 24.45 -21.71
N PRO A 743 13.54 24.13 -22.44
CA PRO A 743 14.58 23.22 -21.96
C PRO A 743 15.20 23.61 -20.61
N ALA A 744 15.18 24.89 -20.24
CA ALA A 744 15.63 25.36 -18.93
C ALA A 744 14.61 25.14 -17.80
N SER A 745 13.38 24.76 -18.13
CA SER A 745 12.28 24.55 -17.17
C SER A 745 12.03 23.07 -16.85
N VAL A 746 12.77 22.15 -17.47
CA VAL A 746 12.56 20.70 -17.25
C VAL A 746 12.82 20.29 -15.79
N PRO A 747 12.21 19.20 -15.30
CA PRO A 747 12.50 18.71 -13.96
C PRO A 747 13.97 18.31 -13.79
N PRO A 748 14.51 18.35 -12.56
CA PRO A 748 15.91 18.02 -12.28
C PRO A 748 16.27 16.58 -12.67
N SER A 749 17.54 16.39 -13.09
CA SER A 749 18.11 15.10 -13.46
C SER A 749 19.60 15.06 -13.10
N MET A 750 20.15 13.88 -12.79
CA MET A 750 21.55 13.73 -12.34
C MET A 750 22.56 14.38 -13.29
N SER A 751 22.37 14.27 -14.61
CA SER A 751 23.32 14.81 -15.60
C SER A 751 23.18 16.31 -15.89
N ASP A 752 22.17 16.98 -15.32
CA ASP A 752 21.95 18.42 -15.56
C ASP A 752 22.74 19.32 -14.61
N ASN A 753 23.55 18.75 -13.70
CA ASN A 753 24.21 19.46 -12.60
C ASN A 753 23.26 20.34 -11.75
N SER A 754 21.95 20.04 -11.83
CA SER A 754 20.88 20.76 -11.10
C SER A 754 20.47 20.07 -9.80
N ILE A 755 21.10 18.92 -9.51
CA ILE A 755 20.92 18.14 -8.28
C ILE A 755 22.28 17.79 -7.67
#